data_14363477b3bff18f9b88135954806d4c
#
_entry.id   14363477b3bff18f9b88135954806d4c
#
_cell.length_a   1.000
_cell.length_b   1.000
_cell.length_c   1.000
_cell.angle_alpha   90.00
_cell.angle_beta   90.00
_cell.angle_gamma   90.00
#
_symmetry.space_group_name_H-M   'P 1'
#
loop_
_entity.id
_entity.type
_entity.pdbx_description
1 polymer ?
#
loop_
_entity_poly.entity_id
_entity_poly.type
_entity_poly.pdbx_seq_one_letter_code
_entity_poly.pdbx_strand_id
1 'polypeptide(L)'
;MMKHLVESEKAAENAGPTYRNVLAKDAGLLRPPPGVESCWDVFNSVEKYPDSPMLGRRRVVDDGKAGEYVWMTYKEVYDVVMKLAASISKSGISKGESCGIYGANCPEWIISMEACNALGVSCVPLYDSLAGAVEFIVCHAEIQIAFVEERKIAELLKTCHATSKYLKIISFGGVTNDQKEEAKNHGMSIFSWEEFLIMGGDHHFDLPEKKKSDICTIMYTSGTTGDPKGVMISNESLLVNITGADCVTRSIGEPFDHDDVYISYLPLAHIFDRIFEELFISHGSKIGFWRGDVKLLVDDIAALKPTVFCAVPRVLDRIYSLTGKISSGGILKKALFNIAYKKLDSMRKGIKHEKAAPFFDKLVFSKVKERLGGKLRFIVSGGAPLSVAVEEFLRVVTCASVVQGYLTETGAASFVAIPNDFSMVGTVGPPVEHLDARLESVPEMGYDALSSIPRGEVCVKGSVLFSGYYKREDLTQEVMIDGWFHTDDYMPNTMYNTGDVGEWQPNGSLKIIDRKKNIFKLSQGEYVAVENLENVYGVLQEIDSIWIYGNSFESFLVAVINPNQQVLEHWAEQNGISGSLSELCENSRAKEYILSELTKIAKEKKLKGYEFIRAVHLDPLPFDMERDLITPTYKKKRPQLLKHYQGTIDALYKMAK
;
A
#
# COMPACT_ATOMS: atom_id res chain seq x y z
N MET A 1 2.79 -30.94 10.52
CA MET A 1 3.99 -30.10 10.71
C MET A 1 3.88 -28.98 9.66
N MET A 2 3.88 -27.75 10.08
CA MET A 2 3.76 -26.59 9.18
C MET A 2 5.03 -26.52 8.31
N LYS A 3 4.89 -26.61 6.99
CA LYS A 3 6.00 -26.82 6.04
C LYS A 3 7.03 -25.67 6.03
N HIS A 4 6.59 -24.44 6.33
CA HIS A 4 7.40 -23.23 6.19
C HIS A 4 7.79 -22.61 7.54
N LEU A 5 7.37 -23.22 8.65
CA LEU A 5 7.58 -22.71 10.01
C LEU A 5 8.39 -23.66 10.87
N VAL A 6 9.18 -23.09 11.75
CA VAL A 6 9.78 -23.77 12.88
C VAL A 6 9.36 -23.06 14.16
N GLU A 7 9.00 -23.85 15.18
CA GLU A 7 8.73 -23.34 16.52
C GLU A 7 10.06 -22.90 17.14
N SER A 8 10.17 -21.62 17.50
CA SER A 8 11.33 -21.03 18.16
C SER A 8 11.13 -20.94 19.66
N GLU A 9 9.89 -20.74 20.13
CA GLU A 9 9.50 -20.71 21.54
C GLU A 9 8.17 -21.43 21.74
N LYS A 10 7.98 -22.05 22.89
CA LYS A 10 6.73 -22.75 23.26
C LYS A 10 5.62 -21.75 23.58
N ALA A 11 4.38 -22.21 23.45
CA ALA A 11 3.19 -21.46 23.86
C ALA A 11 3.27 -21.04 25.34
N ALA A 12 2.70 -19.86 25.63
CA ALA A 12 2.48 -19.31 26.96
C ALA A 12 0.99 -19.26 27.32
N GLU A 13 0.64 -18.78 28.50
CA GLU A 13 -0.74 -18.82 29.02
C GLU A 13 -1.81 -18.22 28.08
N ASN A 14 -1.50 -17.10 27.41
CA ASN A 14 -2.41 -16.41 26.49
C ASN A 14 -1.86 -16.29 25.07
N ALA A 15 -0.67 -16.84 24.80
CA ALA A 15 0.03 -16.74 23.53
C ALA A 15 0.29 -18.13 22.95
N GLY A 16 0.03 -18.27 21.67
CA GLY A 16 0.41 -19.46 20.91
C GLY A 16 1.94 -19.59 20.80
N PRO A 17 2.45 -20.70 20.22
CA PRO A 17 3.87 -20.87 19.97
C PRO A 17 4.42 -19.73 19.10
N THR A 18 5.66 -19.34 19.37
CA THR A 18 6.40 -18.42 18.50
C THR A 18 6.94 -19.19 17.30
N TYR A 19 6.66 -18.68 16.12
CA TYR A 19 7.09 -19.28 14.87
C TYR A 19 8.09 -18.37 14.14
N ARG A 20 9.04 -19.02 13.49
CA ARG A 20 10.05 -18.42 12.61
C ARG A 20 10.00 -19.09 11.24
N ASN A 21 10.39 -18.39 10.20
CA ASN A 21 10.57 -18.99 8.88
C ASN A 21 11.59 -20.13 8.94
N VAL A 22 11.31 -21.24 8.29
CA VAL A 22 12.19 -22.41 8.28
C VAL A 22 13.58 -22.08 7.69
N LEU A 23 13.68 -21.10 6.80
CA LEU A 23 14.95 -20.66 6.23
C LEU A 23 15.87 -19.96 7.25
N ALA A 24 15.29 -19.38 8.29
CA ALA A 24 16.03 -18.76 9.39
C ALA A 24 16.31 -19.71 10.57
N LYS A 25 15.98 -21.01 10.43
CA LYS A 25 16.10 -22.00 11.51
C LYS A 25 17.51 -22.11 12.09
N ASP A 26 18.49 -22.31 11.22
CA ASP A 26 19.87 -22.61 11.61
C ASP A 26 20.76 -21.36 11.59
N ALA A 27 20.49 -20.41 10.70
CA ALA A 27 21.26 -19.17 10.55
C ALA A 27 20.83 -18.04 11.51
N GLY A 28 19.70 -18.20 12.20
CA GLY A 28 19.06 -17.13 12.96
C GLY A 28 18.32 -16.14 12.05
N LEU A 29 17.75 -15.08 12.65
CA LEU A 29 17.05 -14.06 11.91
C LEU A 29 18.00 -13.33 10.94
N LEU A 30 17.50 -13.06 9.74
CA LEU A 30 18.22 -12.36 8.69
C LEU A 30 18.67 -10.97 9.15
N ARG A 31 19.87 -10.57 8.75
CA ARG A 31 20.47 -9.27 9.05
C ARG A 31 20.92 -8.60 7.74
N PRO A 32 21.13 -7.27 7.76
CA PRO A 32 21.71 -6.58 6.62
C PRO A 32 23.08 -7.16 6.24
N PRO A 33 23.48 -7.11 4.98
CA PRO A 33 24.80 -7.56 4.55
C PRO A 33 25.93 -6.87 5.32
N PRO A 34 27.05 -7.56 5.61
CA PRO A 34 28.21 -6.93 6.23
C PRO A 34 28.72 -5.75 5.41
N GLY A 35 29.07 -4.66 6.09
CA GLY A 35 29.61 -3.45 5.44
C GLY A 35 28.55 -2.53 4.82
N VAL A 36 27.27 -2.84 4.93
CA VAL A 36 26.15 -1.98 4.56
C VAL A 36 25.50 -1.45 5.84
N GLU A 37 25.68 -0.16 6.11
CA GLU A 37 25.23 0.48 7.37
C GLU A 37 24.01 1.38 7.17
N SER A 38 23.73 1.80 5.91
CA SER A 38 22.68 2.77 5.60
C SER A 38 22.12 2.61 4.18
N CYS A 39 20.95 3.22 3.92
CA CYS A 39 20.41 3.34 2.57
C CYS A 39 21.38 4.09 1.64
N TRP A 40 22.17 5.03 2.16
CA TRP A 40 23.22 5.67 1.37
C TRP A 40 24.25 4.67 0.82
N ASP A 41 24.64 3.66 1.60
CA ASP A 41 25.59 2.64 1.12
C ASP A 41 24.98 1.79 -0.01
N VAL A 42 23.66 1.58 0.04
CA VAL A 42 22.91 0.94 -1.05
C VAL A 42 23.00 1.79 -2.32
N PHE A 43 22.64 3.08 -2.24
CA PHE A 43 22.69 3.98 -3.37
C PHE A 43 24.12 4.23 -3.85
N ASN A 44 25.09 4.41 -2.96
CA ASN A 44 26.48 4.65 -3.32
C ASN A 44 27.13 3.46 -4.06
N SER A 45 26.52 2.27 -4.01
CA SER A 45 26.93 1.13 -4.83
C SER A 45 26.71 1.32 -6.34
N VAL A 46 26.16 2.45 -6.75
CA VAL A 46 26.01 3.02 -8.10
C VAL A 46 27.25 2.86 -8.98
N GLU A 47 28.45 2.89 -8.39
CA GLU A 47 29.70 2.68 -9.14
C GLU A 47 29.74 1.38 -9.95
N LYS A 48 28.87 0.42 -9.62
CA LYS A 48 28.73 -0.84 -10.36
C LYS A 48 27.96 -0.68 -11.68
N TYR A 49 27.07 0.33 -11.78
CA TYR A 49 26.15 0.51 -12.91
C TYR A 49 26.03 1.98 -13.35
N PRO A 50 27.14 2.74 -13.52
CA PRO A 50 27.08 4.20 -13.69
C PRO A 50 26.26 4.65 -14.91
N ASP A 51 26.34 3.90 -16.01
CA ASP A 51 25.68 4.24 -17.28
C ASP A 51 24.30 3.59 -17.44
N SER A 52 23.85 2.81 -16.45
CA SER A 52 22.52 2.19 -16.48
C SER A 52 21.43 3.25 -16.28
N PRO A 53 20.29 3.17 -17.00
CA PRO A 53 19.14 4.02 -16.73
C PRO A 53 18.61 3.78 -15.30
N MET A 54 18.39 4.87 -14.54
CA MET A 54 17.88 4.81 -13.18
C MET A 54 16.47 5.39 -13.08
N LEU A 55 16.32 6.71 -13.28
CA LEU A 55 15.06 7.43 -13.09
C LEU A 55 14.50 7.88 -14.43
N GLY A 56 13.27 7.47 -14.75
CA GLY A 56 12.64 7.77 -16.03
C GLY A 56 11.28 8.46 -15.87
N ARG A 57 11.03 9.49 -16.69
CA ARG A 57 9.71 10.13 -16.80
C ARG A 57 9.23 10.16 -18.24
N ARG A 58 7.91 10.17 -18.45
CA ARG A 58 7.30 10.34 -19.79
C ARG A 58 7.62 11.73 -20.33
N ARG A 59 8.17 11.78 -21.54
CA ARG A 59 8.33 13.05 -22.27
C ARG A 59 6.95 13.58 -22.66
N VAL A 60 6.67 14.84 -22.37
CA VAL A 60 5.54 15.54 -22.94
C VAL A 60 5.96 16.09 -24.29
N VAL A 61 5.29 15.67 -25.37
CA VAL A 61 5.50 16.21 -26.73
C VAL A 61 4.49 17.31 -27.03
N ASP A 62 4.73 18.05 -28.12
CA ASP A 62 3.80 19.07 -28.60
C ASP A 62 2.39 18.47 -28.70
N ASP A 63 1.38 19.25 -28.33
CA ASP A 63 -0.03 18.84 -28.16
C ASP A 63 -0.41 18.14 -26.84
N GLY A 64 0.47 18.09 -25.83
CA GLY A 64 0.19 17.48 -24.53
C GLY A 64 0.15 15.94 -24.55
N LYS A 65 0.54 15.29 -25.65
CA LYS A 65 0.64 13.84 -25.75
C LYS A 65 1.88 13.33 -25.04
N ALA A 66 1.73 12.17 -24.41
CA ALA A 66 2.86 11.49 -23.78
C ALA A 66 3.70 10.75 -24.82
N GLY A 67 4.99 11.04 -24.86
CA GLY A 67 6.00 10.35 -25.65
C GLY A 67 6.59 9.13 -24.94
N GLU A 68 7.82 8.79 -25.26
CA GLU A 68 8.60 7.72 -24.61
C GLU A 68 9.15 8.18 -23.25
N TYR A 69 9.65 7.23 -22.46
CA TYR A 69 10.37 7.52 -21.23
C TYR A 69 11.76 8.09 -21.55
N VAL A 70 12.11 9.19 -20.90
CA VAL A 70 13.45 9.77 -20.90
C VAL A 70 14.10 9.44 -19.56
N TRP A 71 15.32 8.96 -19.61
CA TRP A 71 16.02 8.40 -18.48
C TRP A 71 17.22 9.24 -18.06
N MET A 72 17.41 9.38 -16.76
CA MET A 72 18.67 9.74 -16.13
C MET A 72 19.42 8.46 -15.79
N THR A 73 20.73 8.46 -16.01
CA THR A 73 21.60 7.35 -15.59
C THR A 73 21.89 7.43 -14.09
N TYR A 74 22.36 6.32 -13.51
CA TYR A 74 22.79 6.30 -12.11
C TYR A 74 23.84 7.37 -11.81
N LYS A 75 24.80 7.56 -12.71
CA LYS A 75 25.85 8.60 -12.57
C LYS A 75 25.26 10.01 -12.58
N GLU A 76 24.36 10.31 -13.51
CA GLU A 76 23.70 11.62 -13.57
C GLU A 76 22.88 11.90 -12.30
N VAL A 77 22.14 10.90 -11.79
CA VAL A 77 21.39 11.02 -10.53
C VAL A 77 22.34 11.27 -9.37
N TYR A 78 23.43 10.49 -9.25
CA TYR A 78 24.44 10.67 -8.22
C TYR A 78 25.03 12.09 -8.21
N ASP A 79 25.38 12.63 -9.37
CA ASP A 79 25.95 13.98 -9.48
C ASP A 79 24.97 15.06 -9.01
N VAL A 80 23.66 14.89 -9.28
CA VAL A 80 22.62 15.80 -8.79
C VAL A 80 22.40 15.63 -7.28
N VAL A 81 22.37 14.41 -6.78
CA VAL A 81 22.25 14.09 -5.34
C VAL A 81 23.37 14.77 -4.55
N MET A 82 24.62 14.67 -5.01
CA MET A 82 25.76 15.30 -4.32
C MET A 82 25.70 16.83 -4.33
N LYS A 83 25.22 17.43 -5.44
CA LYS A 83 24.98 18.89 -5.50
C LYS A 83 23.90 19.32 -4.52
N LEU A 84 22.81 18.54 -4.45
CA LEU A 84 21.71 18.80 -3.54
C LEU A 84 22.14 18.65 -2.07
N ALA A 85 22.90 17.60 -1.76
CA ALA A 85 23.48 17.39 -0.43
C ALA A 85 24.39 18.58 -0.01
N ALA A 86 25.21 19.10 -0.92
CA ALA A 86 26.00 20.29 -0.67
C ALA A 86 25.14 21.52 -0.32
N SER A 87 24.00 21.69 -1.01
CA SER A 87 23.08 22.80 -0.75
C SER A 87 22.35 22.66 0.60
N ILE A 88 21.95 21.43 0.96
CA ILE A 88 21.34 21.10 2.26
C ILE A 88 22.36 21.39 3.39
N SER A 89 23.58 20.88 3.27
CA SER A 89 24.68 21.12 4.23
C SER A 89 24.98 22.59 4.39
N LYS A 90 25.13 23.34 3.28
CA LYS A 90 25.34 24.80 3.29
C LYS A 90 24.19 25.57 3.94
N SER A 91 22.99 25.00 3.91
CA SER A 91 21.83 25.59 4.58
C SER A 91 21.79 25.39 6.08
N GLY A 92 22.77 24.67 6.64
CA GLY A 92 22.96 24.46 8.07
C GLY A 92 22.26 23.21 8.61
N ILE A 93 21.74 22.34 7.76
CA ILE A 93 21.12 21.09 8.18
C ILE A 93 22.20 20.04 8.43
N SER A 94 22.11 19.38 9.55
CA SER A 94 23.07 18.41 10.06
C SER A 94 22.45 17.02 10.22
N LYS A 95 23.30 16.01 10.36
CA LYS A 95 22.88 14.63 10.65
C LYS A 95 21.91 14.58 11.84
N GLY A 96 20.82 13.80 11.67
CA GLY A 96 19.77 13.61 12.67
C GLY A 96 18.66 14.66 12.64
N GLU A 97 18.80 15.73 11.85
CA GLU A 97 17.70 16.67 11.59
C GLU A 97 16.78 16.16 10.48
N SER A 98 15.72 16.91 10.16
CA SER A 98 14.67 16.47 9.25
C SER A 98 14.52 17.39 8.03
N CYS A 99 14.32 16.79 6.85
CA CYS A 99 13.85 17.47 5.65
C CYS A 99 12.50 16.92 5.21
N GLY A 100 11.58 17.81 4.83
CA GLY A 100 10.26 17.45 4.30
C GLY A 100 10.30 17.20 2.80
N ILE A 101 9.47 16.28 2.29
CA ILE A 101 9.25 16.11 0.85
C ILE A 101 7.75 16.06 0.60
N TYR A 102 7.23 16.96 -0.25
CA TYR A 102 5.80 17.13 -0.50
C TYR A 102 5.47 17.14 -1.99
N GLY A 103 4.93 16.08 -2.50
CA GLY A 103 4.55 15.97 -3.91
C GLY A 103 4.34 14.53 -4.37
N ALA A 104 3.93 14.38 -5.63
CA ALA A 104 3.83 13.10 -6.28
C ALA A 104 5.23 12.51 -6.59
N ASN A 105 5.28 11.20 -6.78
CA ASN A 105 6.49 10.49 -7.16
C ASN A 105 7.09 11.06 -8.45
N CYS A 106 8.35 11.44 -8.38
CA CYS A 106 9.12 12.01 -9.50
C CYS A 106 10.63 11.86 -9.24
N PRO A 107 11.50 12.06 -10.22
CA PRO A 107 12.94 12.01 -10.03
C PRO A 107 13.44 12.93 -8.91
N GLU A 108 12.92 14.15 -8.81
CA GLU A 108 13.30 15.14 -7.80
C GLU A 108 12.99 14.64 -6.38
N TRP A 109 11.92 13.85 -6.21
CA TRP A 109 11.56 13.22 -4.95
C TRP A 109 12.66 12.24 -4.49
N ILE A 110 13.06 11.32 -5.39
CA ILE A 110 14.12 10.32 -5.10
C ILE A 110 15.48 11.01 -4.88
N ILE A 111 15.82 11.99 -5.70
CA ILE A 111 17.07 12.76 -5.55
C ILE A 111 17.11 13.45 -4.18
N SER A 112 16.00 14.05 -3.74
CA SER A 112 15.91 14.70 -2.41
C SER A 112 16.06 13.69 -1.28
N MET A 113 15.44 12.52 -1.42
CA MET A 113 15.55 11.42 -0.47
C MET A 113 16.98 10.90 -0.35
N GLU A 114 17.66 10.68 -1.48
CA GLU A 114 19.04 10.19 -1.49
C GLU A 114 20.03 11.25 -0.97
N ALA A 115 19.76 12.53 -1.20
CA ALA A 115 20.53 13.60 -0.59
C ALA A 115 20.39 13.63 0.94
N CYS A 116 19.19 13.35 1.47
CA CYS A 116 19.00 13.15 2.90
C CYS A 116 19.74 11.91 3.41
N ASN A 117 19.67 10.77 2.71
CA ASN A 117 20.41 9.55 3.03
C ASN A 117 21.93 9.83 3.06
N ALA A 118 22.47 10.60 2.10
CA ALA A 118 23.88 10.99 2.05
C ALA A 118 24.33 11.73 3.30
N LEU A 119 23.50 12.61 3.83
CA LEU A 119 23.80 13.45 5.00
C LEU A 119 23.37 12.84 6.34
N GLY A 120 22.71 11.68 6.34
CA GLY A 120 22.12 11.10 7.54
C GLY A 120 21.01 11.98 8.15
N VAL A 121 20.29 12.68 7.29
CA VAL A 121 19.13 13.50 7.60
C VAL A 121 17.86 12.67 7.42
N SER A 122 16.92 12.79 8.34
CA SER A 122 15.66 12.05 8.24
C SER A 122 14.76 12.64 7.16
N CYS A 123 14.37 11.82 6.18
CA CYS A 123 13.37 12.19 5.18
C CYS A 123 11.97 12.11 5.82
N VAL A 124 11.19 13.19 5.74
CA VAL A 124 9.83 13.27 6.26
C VAL A 124 8.85 13.53 5.12
N PRO A 125 8.19 12.49 4.59
CA PRO A 125 7.15 12.68 3.59
C PRO A 125 5.97 13.47 4.13
N LEU A 126 5.56 14.52 3.41
CA LEU A 126 4.35 15.29 3.66
C LEU A 126 3.24 14.76 2.75
N TYR A 127 2.03 14.63 3.30
CA TYR A 127 1.01 13.82 2.66
C TYR A 127 -0.36 14.49 2.64
N ASP A 128 -0.96 14.61 1.47
CA ASP A 128 -2.24 15.31 1.24
C ASP A 128 -3.41 14.74 2.05
N SER A 129 -3.40 13.42 2.29
CA SER A 129 -4.52 12.76 2.96
C SER A 129 -4.62 13.04 4.45
N LEU A 130 -3.62 13.68 4.99
CA LEU A 130 -3.65 14.17 6.35
C LEU A 130 -4.17 15.61 6.34
N ALA A 131 -5.35 15.83 5.73
CA ALA A 131 -5.95 17.14 5.52
C ALA A 131 -5.83 18.04 6.77
N GLY A 132 -5.17 19.18 6.63
CA GLY A 132 -4.84 20.11 7.72
C GLY A 132 -3.65 19.70 8.61
N ALA A 133 -3.01 18.55 8.38
CA ALA A 133 -1.92 18.06 9.21
C ALA A 133 -0.52 18.42 8.68
N VAL A 134 -0.41 18.98 7.48
CA VAL A 134 0.89 19.36 6.91
C VAL A 134 1.62 20.33 7.83
N GLU A 135 0.95 21.37 8.34
CA GLU A 135 1.52 22.30 9.31
C GLU A 135 1.96 21.60 10.61
N PHE A 136 1.08 20.71 11.13
CA PHE A 136 1.42 19.90 12.30
C PHE A 136 2.68 19.09 12.08
N ILE A 137 2.82 18.39 10.93
CA ILE A 137 3.98 17.56 10.62
C ILE A 137 5.24 18.41 10.49
N VAL A 138 5.16 19.54 9.77
CA VAL A 138 6.28 20.47 9.61
C VAL A 138 6.79 20.95 10.96
N CYS A 139 5.89 21.29 11.88
CA CYS A 139 6.25 21.75 13.22
C CYS A 139 6.73 20.62 14.13
N HIS A 140 6.00 19.49 14.15
CA HIS A 140 6.30 18.36 15.02
C HIS A 140 7.62 17.69 14.68
N ALA A 141 7.92 17.52 13.37
CA ALA A 141 9.17 16.96 12.87
C ALA A 141 10.31 18.01 12.74
N GLU A 142 10.03 19.28 13.13
CA GLU A 142 11.04 20.37 13.10
C GLU A 142 11.68 20.58 11.74
N ILE A 143 10.87 20.50 10.67
CA ILE A 143 11.33 20.59 9.29
C ILE A 143 11.80 22.01 8.98
N GLN A 144 13.05 22.16 8.58
CA GLN A 144 13.65 23.44 8.19
C GLN A 144 13.77 23.62 6.66
N ILE A 145 13.84 22.49 5.91
CA ILE A 145 13.82 22.46 4.44
C ILE A 145 12.70 21.54 3.99
N ALA A 146 11.86 22.02 3.07
CA ALA A 146 10.83 21.22 2.40
C ALA A 146 11.02 21.26 0.88
N PHE A 147 11.17 20.10 0.26
CA PHE A 147 11.17 19.90 -1.18
C PHE A 147 9.74 19.73 -1.64
N VAL A 148 9.25 20.54 -2.57
CA VAL A 148 7.82 20.70 -2.81
C VAL A 148 7.49 20.71 -4.30
N GLU A 149 6.51 19.92 -4.70
CA GLU A 149 5.95 19.97 -6.04
C GLU A 149 5.29 21.34 -6.31
N GLU A 150 5.49 21.93 -7.49
CA GLU A 150 5.04 23.29 -7.85
C GLU A 150 3.58 23.55 -7.50
N ARG A 151 2.68 22.60 -7.81
CA ARG A 151 1.25 22.73 -7.55
C ARG A 151 0.87 22.73 -6.05
N LYS A 152 1.79 22.30 -5.17
CA LYS A 152 1.60 22.25 -3.71
C LYS A 152 2.13 23.46 -2.96
N ILE A 153 2.88 24.33 -3.63
CA ILE A 153 3.48 25.51 -3.01
C ILE A 153 2.41 26.45 -2.44
N ALA A 154 1.38 26.76 -3.22
CA ALA A 154 0.32 27.68 -2.77
C ALA A 154 -0.45 27.13 -1.54
N GLU A 155 -0.64 25.81 -1.44
CA GLU A 155 -1.26 25.16 -0.30
C GLU A 155 -0.34 25.25 0.93
N LEU A 156 0.96 24.95 0.77
CA LEU A 156 1.92 25.00 1.86
C LEU A 156 2.09 26.43 2.40
N LEU A 157 2.18 27.43 1.52
CA LEU A 157 2.25 28.83 1.90
C LEU A 157 1.03 29.31 2.71
N LYS A 158 -0.17 28.78 2.40
CA LYS A 158 -1.40 29.12 3.12
C LYS A 158 -1.53 28.43 4.47
N THR A 159 -0.99 27.24 4.63
CA THR A 159 -1.14 26.43 5.85
C THR A 159 -0.06 26.70 6.88
N CYS A 160 1.15 27.02 6.50
CA CYS A 160 2.30 27.18 7.42
C CYS A 160 2.52 28.64 7.85
N HIS A 161 1.50 29.28 8.44
CA HIS A 161 1.59 30.73 8.75
C HIS A 161 2.26 31.11 10.06
N ALA A 162 2.10 30.33 11.12
CA ALA A 162 2.39 30.82 12.47
C ALA A 162 3.68 30.30 13.10
N THR A 163 4.09 29.10 12.72
CA THR A 163 5.11 28.33 13.45
C THR A 163 6.38 28.02 12.64
N SER A 164 6.35 28.22 11.33
CA SER A 164 7.43 27.83 10.40
C SER A 164 8.24 29.02 9.91
N LYS A 165 8.54 29.99 10.77
CA LYS A 165 9.21 31.26 10.40
C LYS A 165 10.57 31.16 9.72
N TYR A 166 11.15 29.97 9.58
CA TYR A 166 12.45 29.77 8.94
C TYR A 166 12.44 28.65 7.90
N LEU A 167 11.24 28.18 7.51
CA LEU A 167 11.12 27.14 6.51
C LEU A 167 11.67 27.60 5.15
N LYS A 168 12.59 26.84 4.60
CA LYS A 168 13.09 26.98 3.23
C LYS A 168 12.29 26.02 2.35
N ILE A 169 11.57 26.55 1.39
CA ILE A 169 10.79 25.77 0.41
C ILE A 169 11.61 25.67 -0.86
N ILE A 170 11.83 24.45 -1.34
CA ILE A 170 12.54 24.17 -2.58
C ILE A 170 11.53 23.57 -3.55
N SER A 171 11.19 24.31 -4.60
CA SER A 171 10.30 23.83 -5.66
C SER A 171 10.99 22.75 -6.49
N PHE A 172 10.27 21.68 -6.88
CA PHE A 172 10.77 20.71 -7.86
C PHE A 172 10.96 21.30 -9.26
N GLY A 173 10.46 22.49 -9.49
CA GLY A 173 10.58 23.24 -10.75
C GLY A 173 10.84 24.71 -10.53
N GLY A 174 10.13 25.55 -11.30
CA GLY A 174 10.25 27.01 -11.24
C GLY A 174 9.55 27.63 -10.03
N VAL A 175 9.85 28.91 -9.77
CA VAL A 175 9.18 29.74 -8.74
C VAL A 175 8.90 31.12 -9.32
N THR A 176 7.69 31.63 -9.10
CA THR A 176 7.31 32.96 -9.53
C THR A 176 7.74 34.05 -8.52
N ASN A 177 7.85 35.29 -8.97
CA ASN A 177 8.16 36.41 -8.08
C ASN A 177 7.07 36.60 -7.00
N ASP A 178 5.80 36.38 -7.35
CA ASP A 178 4.68 36.51 -6.41
C ASP A 178 4.79 35.47 -5.29
N GLN A 179 5.18 34.25 -5.62
CA GLN A 179 5.44 33.18 -4.62
C GLN A 179 6.62 33.55 -3.70
N LYS A 180 7.68 34.19 -4.25
CA LYS A 180 8.81 34.66 -3.45
C LYS A 180 8.42 35.77 -2.47
N GLU A 181 7.57 36.70 -2.91
CA GLU A 181 7.03 37.76 -2.05
C GLU A 181 6.09 37.20 -0.99
N GLU A 182 5.18 36.29 -1.36
CA GLU A 182 4.26 35.65 -0.43
C GLU A 182 5.03 34.87 0.67
N ALA A 183 6.01 34.06 0.27
CA ALA A 183 6.86 33.33 1.23
C ALA A 183 7.56 34.30 2.21
N LYS A 184 8.15 35.38 1.69
CA LYS A 184 8.82 36.40 2.50
C LYS A 184 7.89 37.08 3.51
N ASN A 185 6.64 37.37 3.13
CA ASN A 185 5.62 37.94 4.02
C ASN A 185 5.29 37.04 5.22
N HIS A 186 5.48 35.73 5.05
CA HIS A 186 5.31 34.73 6.10
C HIS A 186 6.60 34.35 6.83
N GLY A 187 7.73 35.04 6.54
CA GLY A 187 9.03 34.76 7.17
C GLY A 187 9.72 33.51 6.61
N MET A 188 9.23 32.97 5.50
CA MET A 188 9.78 31.82 4.78
C MET A 188 10.65 32.29 3.61
N SER A 189 11.41 31.35 3.05
CA SER A 189 12.14 31.57 1.79
C SER A 189 11.85 30.46 0.81
N ILE A 190 11.76 30.79 -0.49
CA ILE A 190 11.47 29.82 -1.53
C ILE A 190 12.50 29.93 -2.67
N PHE A 191 12.94 28.79 -3.15
CA PHE A 191 13.92 28.64 -4.22
C PHE A 191 13.38 27.70 -5.30
N SER A 192 13.74 27.95 -6.56
CA SER A 192 13.58 26.94 -7.60
C SER A 192 14.59 25.81 -7.40
N TRP A 193 14.35 24.68 -8.07
CA TRP A 193 15.28 23.55 -8.06
C TRP A 193 16.69 23.95 -8.47
N GLU A 194 16.79 24.67 -9.58
CA GLU A 194 18.08 25.13 -10.12
C GLU A 194 18.78 26.12 -9.20
N GLU A 195 18.05 27.11 -8.66
CA GLU A 195 18.61 28.08 -7.71
C GLU A 195 19.20 27.37 -6.49
N PHE A 196 18.52 26.37 -5.97
CA PHE A 196 18.97 25.64 -4.79
C PHE A 196 20.17 24.74 -5.11
N LEU A 197 20.21 24.05 -6.25
CA LEU A 197 21.37 23.27 -6.69
C LEU A 197 22.63 24.17 -6.88
N ILE A 198 22.46 25.37 -7.46
CA ILE A 198 23.57 26.32 -7.63
C ILE A 198 24.06 26.84 -6.28
N MET A 199 23.17 26.96 -5.29
CA MET A 199 23.56 27.47 -3.97
C MET A 199 24.63 26.60 -3.28
N GLY A 200 24.63 25.29 -3.51
CA GLY A 200 25.71 24.39 -3.06
C GLY A 200 27.05 24.76 -3.62
N GLY A 201 27.11 25.10 -4.92
CA GLY A 201 28.32 25.57 -5.61
C GLY A 201 29.55 24.73 -5.29
N ASP A 202 30.63 25.39 -4.87
CA ASP A 202 31.87 24.73 -4.46
C ASP A 202 31.92 24.43 -2.95
N HIS A 203 30.76 24.28 -2.29
CA HIS A 203 30.72 23.97 -0.87
C HIS A 203 31.25 22.54 -0.64
N HIS A 204 32.42 22.47 0.00
CA HIS A 204 32.98 21.21 0.45
C HIS A 204 32.30 20.77 1.76
N PHE A 205 31.89 19.54 1.82
CA PHE A 205 31.35 18.93 3.01
C PHE A 205 31.78 17.45 3.08
N ASP A 206 31.98 16.97 4.28
CA ASP A 206 32.27 15.57 4.53
C ASP A 206 30.95 14.81 4.75
N LEU A 207 30.85 13.65 4.11
CA LEU A 207 29.73 12.76 4.37
C LEU A 207 29.84 12.21 5.80
N PRO A 208 28.81 12.39 6.66
CA PRO A 208 28.89 11.91 8.03
C PRO A 208 28.87 10.37 8.05
N GLU A 209 29.56 9.81 9.06
CA GLU A 209 29.40 8.39 9.37
C GLU A 209 27.93 8.07 9.70
N LYS A 210 27.40 7.00 9.10
CA LYS A 210 26.03 6.53 9.29
C LYS A 210 26.04 5.19 10.02
N LYS A 211 24.95 4.94 10.75
CA LYS A 211 24.78 3.70 11.54
C LYS A 211 23.43 3.06 11.18
N LYS A 212 23.35 1.77 11.31
CA LYS A 212 22.10 1.00 11.15
C LYS A 212 20.97 1.54 12.03
N SER A 213 21.29 2.01 13.24
CA SER A 213 20.34 2.59 14.19
C SER A 213 19.89 4.03 13.86
N ASP A 214 20.53 4.73 12.90
CA ASP A 214 20.11 6.08 12.54
C ASP A 214 18.74 6.04 11.86
N ILE A 215 17.88 7.01 12.21
CA ILE A 215 16.55 7.14 11.60
C ILE A 215 16.71 7.77 10.23
N CYS A 216 16.35 7.05 9.19
CA CYS A 216 16.43 7.54 7.81
C CYS A 216 15.12 8.15 7.31
N THR A 217 13.99 7.79 7.90
CA THR A 217 12.71 8.39 7.56
C THR A 217 11.75 8.39 8.75
N ILE A 218 10.89 9.43 8.81
CA ILE A 218 9.76 9.52 9.76
C ILE A 218 8.49 9.59 8.93
N MET A 219 7.73 8.50 8.90
CA MET A 219 6.50 8.42 8.11
C MET A 219 5.29 8.64 9.00
N TYR A 220 4.52 9.68 8.69
CA TYR A 220 3.30 9.98 9.45
C TYR A 220 2.13 9.14 8.99
N THR A 221 1.44 8.52 9.94
CA THR A 221 0.20 7.77 9.70
C THR A 221 -0.97 8.49 10.35
N SER A 222 -2.14 8.45 9.70
CA SER A 222 -3.38 8.94 10.31
C SER A 222 -3.73 8.02 11.46
N GLY A 223 -3.53 8.48 12.68
CA GLY A 223 -4.16 7.85 13.86
C GLY A 223 -5.68 7.81 13.67
N THR A 224 -6.33 6.79 14.22
CA THR A 224 -7.80 6.66 14.14
C THR A 224 -8.53 7.75 14.92
N THR A 225 -7.82 8.46 15.80
CA THR A 225 -8.37 9.53 16.66
C THR A 225 -7.22 10.43 17.08
N GLY A 226 -7.11 11.60 16.49
CA GLY A 226 -6.15 12.63 16.91
C GLY A 226 -5.11 13.01 15.86
N ASP A 227 -4.02 13.62 16.32
CA ASP A 227 -2.91 14.06 15.47
C ASP A 227 -2.17 12.88 14.84
N PRO A 228 -1.60 13.05 13.63
CA PRO A 228 -0.82 12.01 12.98
C PRO A 228 0.38 11.57 13.83
N LYS A 229 0.66 10.25 13.80
CA LYS A 229 1.80 9.64 14.50
C LYS A 229 2.98 9.50 13.56
N GLY A 230 4.16 9.99 13.93
CA GLY A 230 5.39 9.85 13.15
C GLY A 230 6.10 8.53 13.44
N VAL A 231 6.01 7.57 12.55
CA VAL A 231 6.67 6.26 12.65
C VAL A 231 8.15 6.43 12.29
N MET A 232 9.06 6.20 13.25
CA MET A 232 10.50 6.29 13.03
C MET A 232 11.04 4.98 12.45
N ILE A 233 11.63 5.04 11.27
CA ILE A 233 12.21 3.89 10.56
C ILE A 233 13.71 4.08 10.46
N SER A 234 14.46 3.09 10.97
CA SER A 234 15.92 3.07 10.94
C SER A 234 16.47 2.53 9.62
N ASN A 235 17.74 2.81 9.35
CA ASN A 235 18.46 2.16 8.26
C ASN A 235 18.40 0.63 8.36
N GLU A 236 18.56 0.06 9.57
CA GLU A 236 18.49 -1.39 9.77
C GLU A 236 17.17 -1.98 9.30
N SER A 237 16.06 -1.34 9.66
CA SER A 237 14.72 -1.78 9.27
C SER A 237 14.56 -1.84 7.74
N LEU A 238 14.99 -0.80 7.01
CA LEU A 238 14.94 -0.78 5.54
C LEU A 238 15.86 -1.84 4.92
N LEU A 239 17.12 -1.90 5.35
CA LEU A 239 18.12 -2.83 4.82
C LEU A 239 17.73 -4.29 5.01
N VAL A 240 17.15 -4.64 6.15
CA VAL A 240 16.67 -5.99 6.43
C VAL A 240 15.51 -6.37 5.50
N ASN A 241 14.58 -5.44 5.25
CA ASN A 241 13.47 -5.66 4.31
C ASN A 241 13.96 -5.86 2.87
N ILE A 242 14.90 -5.02 2.39
CA ILE A 242 15.51 -5.16 1.06
C ILE A 242 16.17 -6.55 0.94
N THR A 243 16.95 -6.94 1.95
CA THR A 243 17.63 -8.23 1.97
C THR A 243 16.62 -9.40 2.01
N GLY A 244 15.53 -9.27 2.76
CA GLY A 244 14.47 -10.27 2.83
C GLY A 244 13.75 -10.46 1.50
N ALA A 245 13.40 -9.36 0.82
CA ALA A 245 12.79 -9.43 -0.51
C ALA A 245 13.69 -10.13 -1.54
N ASP A 246 15.00 -9.87 -1.48
CA ASP A 246 16.00 -10.52 -2.31
C ASP A 246 16.12 -12.03 -1.98
N CYS A 247 16.10 -12.40 -0.70
CA CYS A 247 16.10 -13.81 -0.27
C CYS A 247 14.88 -14.57 -0.81
N VAL A 248 13.68 -14.00 -0.72
CA VAL A 248 12.46 -14.63 -1.23
C VAL A 248 12.56 -14.90 -2.73
N THR A 249 12.97 -13.91 -3.52
CA THR A 249 13.06 -14.06 -5.00
C THR A 249 14.16 -15.01 -5.42
N ARG A 250 15.32 -14.99 -4.75
CA ARG A 250 16.41 -15.98 -4.96
C ARG A 250 15.99 -17.40 -4.59
N SER A 251 15.21 -17.58 -3.53
CA SER A 251 14.77 -18.91 -3.08
C SER A 251 13.91 -19.66 -4.10
N ILE A 252 13.23 -18.90 -4.97
CA ILE A 252 12.38 -19.44 -6.05
C ILE A 252 13.09 -19.44 -7.42
N GLY A 253 14.35 -19.01 -7.50
CA GLY A 253 15.15 -18.96 -8.73
C GLY A 253 14.81 -17.80 -9.65
N GLU A 254 14.17 -16.74 -9.13
CA GLU A 254 13.79 -15.54 -9.89
C GLU A 254 14.36 -14.25 -9.23
N PRO A 255 15.69 -14.11 -9.08
CA PRO A 255 16.29 -12.95 -8.44
C PRO A 255 15.98 -11.66 -9.20
N PHE A 256 16.04 -10.54 -8.48
CA PHE A 256 16.07 -9.21 -9.12
C PHE A 256 17.44 -8.94 -9.75
N ASP A 257 17.44 -8.16 -10.84
CA ASP A 257 18.65 -7.72 -11.52
C ASP A 257 18.49 -6.32 -12.16
N HIS A 258 19.56 -5.82 -12.80
CA HIS A 258 19.60 -4.49 -13.41
C HIS A 258 18.67 -4.32 -14.64
N ASP A 259 18.13 -5.40 -15.19
CA ASP A 259 17.16 -5.34 -16.28
C ASP A 259 15.73 -5.14 -15.81
N ASP A 260 15.49 -5.30 -14.51
CA ASP A 260 14.18 -5.08 -13.93
C ASP A 260 13.72 -3.63 -14.04
N VAL A 261 12.42 -3.47 -14.18
CA VAL A 261 11.76 -2.17 -14.35
C VAL A 261 10.61 -2.06 -13.36
N TYR A 262 10.63 -1.03 -12.56
CA TYR A 262 9.59 -0.67 -11.61
C TYR A 262 8.77 0.52 -12.10
N ILE A 263 7.46 0.52 -11.85
CA ILE A 263 6.62 1.69 -12.02
C ILE A 263 6.33 2.33 -10.66
N SER A 264 6.87 3.52 -10.45
CA SER A 264 6.66 4.33 -9.26
C SER A 264 5.37 5.14 -9.39
N TYR A 265 4.31 4.72 -8.70
CA TYR A 265 3.01 5.40 -8.71
C TYR A 265 2.29 5.33 -7.36
N LEU A 266 2.58 4.34 -6.53
CA LEU A 266 2.11 4.33 -5.15
C LEU A 266 2.79 5.48 -4.38
N PRO A 267 2.11 6.11 -3.41
CA PRO A 267 2.72 7.25 -2.74
C PRO A 267 4.03 6.88 -2.02
N LEU A 268 5.13 7.56 -2.34
CA LEU A 268 6.41 7.44 -1.64
C LEU A 268 6.34 7.88 -0.16
N ALA A 269 5.29 8.59 0.19
CA ALA A 269 4.92 8.85 1.58
C ALA A 269 4.48 7.59 2.35
N HIS A 270 4.36 6.44 1.68
CA HIS A 270 4.03 5.16 2.28
C HIS A 270 5.21 4.20 2.16
N ILE A 271 5.52 3.48 3.24
CA ILE A 271 6.69 2.58 3.32
C ILE A 271 6.69 1.51 2.21
N PHE A 272 5.51 1.08 1.75
CA PHE A 272 5.38 0.06 0.71
C PHE A 272 6.11 0.45 -0.58
N ASP A 273 5.93 1.67 -1.07
CA ASP A 273 6.63 2.13 -2.28
C ASP A 273 8.11 2.40 -2.00
N ARG A 274 8.41 3.01 -0.85
CA ARG A 274 9.78 3.30 -0.42
C ARG A 274 10.70 2.07 -0.45
N ILE A 275 10.24 0.93 0.05
CA ILE A 275 11.03 -0.32 0.06
C ILE A 275 11.32 -0.81 -1.36
N PHE A 276 10.34 -0.73 -2.26
CA PHE A 276 10.55 -1.17 -3.64
C PHE A 276 11.48 -0.25 -4.41
N GLU A 277 11.41 1.06 -4.17
CA GLU A 277 12.38 2.01 -4.73
C GLU A 277 13.81 1.66 -4.31
N GLU A 278 14.05 1.49 -3.02
CA GLU A 278 15.36 1.12 -2.49
C GLU A 278 15.82 -0.28 -2.99
N LEU A 279 14.90 -1.23 -3.08
CA LEU A 279 15.20 -2.56 -3.62
C LEU A 279 15.67 -2.48 -5.08
N PHE A 280 15.01 -1.68 -5.92
CA PHE A 280 15.39 -1.50 -7.31
C PHE A 280 16.72 -0.74 -7.45
N ILE A 281 16.93 0.28 -6.61
CA ILE A 281 18.21 0.99 -6.54
C ILE A 281 19.33 0.02 -6.19
N SER A 282 19.13 -0.89 -5.24
CA SER A 282 20.16 -1.85 -4.80
C SER A 282 20.63 -2.81 -5.91
N HIS A 283 19.81 -3.03 -6.93
CA HIS A 283 20.10 -3.92 -8.05
C HIS A 283 20.54 -3.19 -9.33
N GLY A 284 20.65 -1.86 -9.29
CA GLY A 284 20.97 -1.08 -10.49
C GLY A 284 19.83 -1.06 -11.51
N SER A 285 18.60 -1.31 -11.06
CA SER A 285 17.39 -1.46 -11.87
C SER A 285 16.77 -0.10 -12.24
N LYS A 286 15.71 -0.11 -13.04
CA LYS A 286 15.08 1.08 -13.62
C LYS A 286 13.79 1.42 -12.87
N ILE A 287 13.59 2.69 -12.58
CA ILE A 287 12.39 3.24 -11.93
C ILE A 287 11.75 4.26 -12.87
N GLY A 288 10.55 3.96 -13.36
CA GLY A 288 9.81 4.86 -14.24
C GLY A 288 8.60 5.48 -13.52
N PHE A 289 8.45 6.79 -13.61
CA PHE A 289 7.38 7.52 -12.92
C PHE A 289 6.14 7.64 -13.80
N TRP A 290 4.97 7.51 -13.18
CA TRP A 290 3.68 7.76 -13.80
C TRP A 290 3.39 9.26 -13.94
N ARG A 291 2.36 9.63 -14.69
CA ARG A 291 1.97 11.04 -14.92
C ARG A 291 1.09 11.65 -13.83
N GLY A 292 0.85 10.95 -12.71
CA GLY A 292 0.06 11.47 -11.59
C GLY A 292 -1.47 11.36 -11.76
N ASP A 293 -1.97 10.77 -12.85
CA ASP A 293 -3.41 10.54 -13.08
C ASP A 293 -3.70 9.05 -13.21
N VAL A 294 -4.54 8.51 -12.32
CA VAL A 294 -4.97 7.10 -12.30
C VAL A 294 -5.63 6.67 -13.62
N LYS A 295 -6.26 7.60 -14.34
CA LYS A 295 -6.86 7.31 -15.65
C LYS A 295 -5.81 6.99 -16.71
N LEU A 296 -4.61 7.54 -16.55
CA LEU A 296 -3.48 7.38 -17.47
C LEU A 296 -2.53 6.25 -17.07
N LEU A 297 -2.71 5.66 -15.87
CA LEU A 297 -1.80 4.65 -15.33
C LEU A 297 -1.63 3.44 -16.25
N VAL A 298 -2.69 2.94 -16.87
CA VAL A 298 -2.62 1.80 -17.78
C VAL A 298 -1.79 2.12 -19.02
N ASP A 299 -1.87 3.36 -19.54
CA ASP A 299 -1.05 3.83 -20.64
C ASP A 299 0.43 3.95 -20.24
N ASP A 300 0.71 4.43 -19.04
CA ASP A 300 2.07 4.49 -18.50
C ASP A 300 2.67 3.09 -18.29
N ILE A 301 1.91 2.14 -17.74
CA ILE A 301 2.31 0.74 -17.61
C ILE A 301 2.63 0.12 -18.98
N ALA A 302 1.76 0.34 -19.98
CA ALA A 302 1.96 -0.21 -21.32
C ALA A 302 3.21 0.36 -22.01
N ALA A 303 3.53 1.63 -21.77
CA ALA A 303 4.72 2.28 -22.33
C ALA A 303 6.01 1.89 -21.59
N LEU A 304 5.99 1.82 -20.27
CA LEU A 304 7.15 1.49 -19.42
C LEU A 304 7.51 0.00 -19.51
N LYS A 305 6.50 -0.86 -19.59
CA LYS A 305 6.66 -2.33 -19.59
C LYS A 305 7.37 -2.83 -18.32
N PRO A 306 6.82 -2.56 -17.13
CA PRO A 306 7.44 -2.96 -15.88
C PRO A 306 7.54 -4.48 -15.76
N THR A 307 8.54 -4.95 -15.00
CA THR A 307 8.71 -6.36 -14.63
C THR A 307 8.07 -6.66 -13.27
N VAL A 308 7.95 -5.63 -12.43
CA VAL A 308 7.30 -5.70 -11.11
C VAL A 308 6.24 -4.62 -11.02
N PHE A 309 5.07 -5.01 -10.52
CA PHE A 309 3.92 -4.12 -10.31
C PHE A 309 3.42 -4.24 -8.87
N CYS A 310 3.74 -3.26 -8.06
CA CYS A 310 3.19 -3.12 -6.71
C CYS A 310 1.83 -2.45 -6.79
N ALA A 311 0.83 -2.99 -6.12
CA ALA A 311 -0.51 -2.44 -6.17
C ALA A 311 -1.29 -2.68 -4.88
N VAL A 312 -2.20 -1.77 -4.56
CA VAL A 312 -3.23 -2.02 -3.54
C VAL A 312 -4.39 -2.81 -4.16
N PRO A 313 -5.14 -3.61 -3.38
CA PRO A 313 -6.21 -4.47 -3.90
C PRO A 313 -7.17 -3.77 -4.84
N ARG A 314 -7.61 -2.54 -4.53
CA ARG A 314 -8.55 -1.78 -5.36
C ARG A 314 -8.06 -1.52 -6.80
N VAL A 315 -6.76 -1.32 -6.99
CA VAL A 315 -6.18 -1.18 -8.34
C VAL A 315 -6.26 -2.51 -9.09
N LEU A 316 -5.98 -3.61 -8.39
CA LEU A 316 -6.07 -4.97 -8.94
C LEU A 316 -7.51 -5.37 -9.25
N ASP A 317 -8.48 -5.02 -8.40
CA ASP A 317 -9.92 -5.20 -8.64
C ASP A 317 -10.36 -4.45 -9.90
N ARG A 318 -9.87 -3.23 -10.10
CA ARG A 318 -10.17 -2.46 -11.33
C ARG A 318 -9.60 -3.13 -12.57
N ILE A 319 -8.38 -3.66 -12.51
CA ILE A 319 -7.78 -4.44 -13.61
C ILE A 319 -8.61 -5.69 -13.88
N TYR A 320 -9.04 -6.39 -12.83
CA TYR A 320 -9.93 -7.54 -12.93
C TYR A 320 -11.24 -7.20 -13.63
N SER A 321 -11.93 -6.14 -13.18
CA SER A 321 -13.21 -5.68 -13.73
C SER A 321 -13.11 -5.26 -15.20
N LEU A 322 -12.07 -4.50 -15.56
CA LEU A 322 -11.82 -4.07 -16.95
C LEU A 322 -11.55 -5.26 -17.89
N THR A 323 -10.89 -6.30 -17.38
CA THR A 323 -10.59 -7.51 -18.15
C THR A 323 -11.82 -8.41 -18.26
N GLY A 324 -12.66 -8.46 -17.24
CA GLY A 324 -13.97 -9.15 -17.25
C GLY A 324 -14.89 -8.57 -18.32
N LYS A 325 -14.91 -7.25 -18.54
CA LYS A 325 -15.63 -6.61 -19.65
C LYS A 325 -15.16 -7.05 -21.04
N ILE A 326 -13.90 -7.39 -21.20
CA ILE A 326 -13.37 -7.98 -22.45
C ILE A 326 -13.90 -9.40 -22.64
N SER A 327 -14.18 -10.13 -21.55
CA SER A 327 -14.69 -11.50 -21.59
C SER A 327 -16.22 -11.61 -21.71
N SER A 328 -16.98 -10.58 -21.39
CA SER A 328 -18.47 -10.60 -21.43
C SER A 328 -19.06 -10.42 -22.85
N GLY A 329 -18.26 -10.14 -23.86
CA GLY A 329 -18.70 -9.95 -25.26
C GLY A 329 -18.89 -11.29 -26.03
N GLY A 330 -19.92 -12.09 -25.72
CA GLY A 330 -20.34 -13.22 -26.53
C GLY A 330 -19.89 -14.62 -26.05
N ILE A 331 -20.55 -15.66 -26.57
CA ILE A 331 -20.39 -17.08 -26.18
C ILE A 331 -18.93 -17.54 -26.28
N LEU A 332 -18.19 -17.05 -27.27
CA LEU A 332 -16.78 -17.41 -27.48
C LEU A 332 -15.87 -16.91 -26.35
N LYS A 333 -16.12 -15.71 -25.82
CA LYS A 333 -15.33 -15.12 -24.74
C LYS A 333 -15.59 -15.79 -23.41
N LYS A 334 -16.84 -16.20 -23.17
CA LYS A 334 -17.23 -16.97 -21.98
C LYS A 334 -16.62 -18.38 -22.00
N ALA A 335 -16.52 -19.00 -23.17
CA ALA A 335 -15.82 -20.29 -23.35
C ALA A 335 -14.31 -20.16 -23.08
N LEU A 336 -13.69 -19.06 -23.51
CA LEU A 336 -12.27 -18.78 -23.31
C LEU A 336 -11.95 -18.49 -21.83
N PHE A 337 -12.83 -17.82 -21.11
CA PHE A 337 -12.72 -17.65 -19.66
C PHE A 337 -12.79 -19.00 -18.91
N ASN A 338 -13.72 -19.88 -19.29
CA ASN A 338 -13.82 -21.23 -18.71
C ASN A 338 -12.58 -22.08 -18.97
N ILE A 339 -11.89 -21.88 -20.09
CA ILE A 339 -10.63 -22.54 -20.41
C ILE A 339 -9.49 -22.00 -19.52
N ALA A 340 -9.49 -20.71 -19.21
CA ALA A 340 -8.55 -20.12 -18.26
C ALA A 340 -8.70 -20.74 -16.86
N TYR A 341 -9.94 -20.99 -16.43
CA TYR A 341 -10.21 -21.71 -15.17
C TYR A 341 -9.71 -23.16 -15.19
N LYS A 342 -9.84 -23.87 -16.31
CA LYS A 342 -9.25 -25.22 -16.46
C LYS A 342 -7.71 -25.16 -16.39
N LYS A 343 -7.09 -24.09 -16.90
CA LYS A 343 -5.66 -23.85 -16.76
C LYS A 343 -5.27 -23.70 -15.29
N LEU A 344 -6.05 -22.97 -14.51
CA LEU A 344 -5.86 -22.82 -13.07
C LEU A 344 -5.83 -24.18 -12.36
N ASP A 345 -6.78 -25.08 -12.68
CA ASP A 345 -6.81 -26.43 -12.11
C ASP A 345 -5.53 -27.23 -12.46
N SER A 346 -5.01 -27.07 -13.69
CA SER A 346 -3.76 -27.69 -14.10
C SER A 346 -2.53 -27.13 -13.34
N MET A 347 -2.53 -25.82 -13.04
CA MET A 347 -1.48 -25.19 -12.24
C MET A 347 -1.55 -25.66 -10.77
N ARG A 348 -2.74 -25.80 -10.20
CA ARG A 348 -2.95 -26.39 -8.86
C ARG A 348 -2.43 -27.83 -8.76
N LYS A 349 -2.41 -28.57 -9.86
CA LYS A 349 -1.83 -29.93 -9.97
C LYS A 349 -0.31 -29.95 -10.16
N GLY A 350 0.38 -28.81 -10.05
CA GLY A 350 1.85 -28.73 -10.11
C GLY A 350 2.46 -28.70 -11.51
N ILE A 351 1.66 -28.47 -12.56
CA ILE A 351 2.17 -28.29 -13.93
C ILE A 351 2.74 -26.87 -14.07
N LYS A 352 4.00 -26.76 -14.49
CA LYS A 352 4.63 -25.45 -14.73
C LYS A 352 3.80 -24.62 -15.72
N HIS A 353 3.64 -23.35 -15.39
CA HIS A 353 2.81 -22.36 -16.05
C HIS A 353 2.92 -22.35 -17.58
N GLU A 354 4.16 -22.34 -18.10
CA GLU A 354 4.46 -22.35 -19.54
C GLU A 354 3.95 -23.59 -20.28
N LYS A 355 3.79 -24.71 -19.57
CA LYS A 355 3.35 -26.00 -20.15
C LYS A 355 1.84 -26.22 -20.04
N ALA A 356 1.14 -25.46 -19.19
CA ALA A 356 -0.26 -25.73 -18.89
C ALA A 356 -1.23 -25.38 -20.03
N ALA A 357 -0.97 -24.34 -20.82
CA ALA A 357 -1.78 -24.01 -22.01
C ALA A 357 -1.12 -22.97 -22.94
N PRO A 358 -0.01 -23.28 -23.63
CA PRO A 358 0.77 -22.30 -24.42
C PRO A 358 -0.01 -21.65 -25.57
N PHE A 359 -0.98 -22.35 -26.14
CA PHE A 359 -1.82 -21.84 -27.23
C PHE A 359 -2.78 -20.74 -26.75
N PHE A 360 -3.35 -20.89 -25.56
CA PHE A 360 -4.29 -19.90 -24.99
C PHE A 360 -3.57 -18.66 -24.48
N ASP A 361 -2.35 -18.80 -23.98
CA ASP A 361 -1.49 -17.68 -23.64
C ASP A 361 -1.31 -16.71 -24.80
N LYS A 362 -0.98 -17.27 -25.98
CA LYS A 362 -0.70 -16.47 -27.17
C LYS A 362 -1.97 -15.85 -27.79
N LEU A 363 -3.12 -16.50 -27.70
CA LEU A 363 -4.34 -16.07 -28.40
C LEU A 363 -5.26 -15.18 -27.55
N VAL A 364 -5.31 -15.42 -26.23
CA VAL A 364 -6.32 -14.82 -25.33
C VAL A 364 -5.69 -13.86 -24.33
N PHE A 365 -4.60 -14.29 -23.70
CA PHE A 365 -4.01 -13.52 -22.60
C PHE A 365 -2.98 -12.51 -23.09
N SER A 366 -2.42 -12.65 -24.31
CA SER A 366 -1.48 -11.68 -24.88
C SER A 366 -2.01 -10.25 -24.83
N LYS A 367 -3.28 -10.04 -25.20
CA LYS A 367 -3.90 -8.69 -25.19
C LYS A 367 -4.02 -8.08 -23.78
N VAL A 368 -4.19 -8.91 -22.75
CA VAL A 368 -4.23 -8.43 -21.36
C VAL A 368 -2.81 -8.18 -20.87
N LYS A 369 -1.89 -9.10 -21.17
CA LYS A 369 -0.47 -8.93 -20.86
C LYS A 369 0.11 -7.67 -21.49
N GLU A 370 -0.18 -7.43 -22.78
CA GLU A 370 0.27 -6.24 -23.52
C GLU A 370 -0.22 -4.93 -22.89
N ARG A 371 -1.46 -4.88 -22.38
CA ARG A 371 -1.98 -3.73 -21.64
C ARG A 371 -1.26 -3.48 -20.31
N LEU A 372 -0.70 -4.52 -19.72
CA LEU A 372 0.13 -4.46 -18.53
C LEU A 372 1.63 -4.47 -18.87
N GLY A 373 1.99 -4.03 -20.07
CA GLY A 373 3.38 -3.92 -20.54
C GLY A 373 4.00 -5.22 -21.07
N GLY A 374 3.38 -6.38 -20.86
CA GLY A 374 3.81 -7.68 -21.41
C GLY A 374 5.03 -8.32 -20.75
N LYS A 375 5.63 -7.68 -19.74
CA LYS A 375 6.87 -8.13 -19.10
C LYS A 375 6.75 -8.42 -17.60
N LEU A 376 5.53 -8.32 -17.05
CA LEU A 376 5.32 -8.57 -15.62
C LEU A 376 5.72 -10.00 -15.23
N ARG A 377 6.59 -10.11 -14.23
CA ARG A 377 6.96 -11.36 -13.56
C ARG A 377 6.47 -11.41 -12.11
N PHE A 378 6.33 -10.25 -11.46
CA PHE A 378 5.76 -10.13 -10.12
C PHE A 378 4.64 -9.09 -10.07
N ILE A 379 3.57 -9.43 -9.36
CA ILE A 379 2.54 -8.50 -8.88
C ILE A 379 2.56 -8.60 -7.36
N VAL A 380 2.84 -7.50 -6.68
CA VAL A 380 2.88 -7.45 -5.21
C VAL A 380 1.68 -6.67 -4.71
N SER A 381 0.83 -7.31 -3.93
CA SER A 381 -0.32 -6.68 -3.29
C SER A 381 -0.03 -6.40 -1.82
N GLY A 382 -0.33 -5.20 -1.36
CA GLY A 382 -0.14 -4.81 0.04
C GLY A 382 -1.16 -3.77 0.50
N GLY A 383 -1.15 -3.49 1.80
CA GLY A 383 -1.98 -2.46 2.41
C GLY A 383 -3.41 -2.88 2.76
N ALA A 384 -3.97 -3.94 2.15
CA ALA A 384 -5.24 -4.56 2.50
C ALA A 384 -5.30 -6.00 1.92
N PRO A 385 -6.19 -6.88 2.42
CA PRO A 385 -6.34 -8.23 1.88
C PRO A 385 -6.83 -8.22 0.42
N LEU A 386 -6.21 -9.04 -0.43
CA LEU A 386 -6.63 -9.23 -1.82
C LEU A 386 -7.68 -10.35 -1.91
N SER A 387 -8.73 -10.12 -2.68
CA SER A 387 -9.74 -11.15 -2.95
C SER A 387 -9.12 -12.37 -3.64
N VAL A 388 -9.44 -13.57 -3.15
CA VAL A 388 -9.01 -14.85 -3.73
C VAL A 388 -9.31 -14.93 -5.23
N ALA A 389 -10.50 -14.47 -5.65
CA ALA A 389 -10.90 -14.51 -7.06
C ALA A 389 -10.00 -13.63 -7.94
N VAL A 390 -9.63 -12.45 -7.44
CA VAL A 390 -8.75 -11.51 -8.14
C VAL A 390 -7.31 -12.03 -8.18
N GLU A 391 -6.81 -12.56 -7.07
CA GLU A 391 -5.49 -13.18 -7.01
C GLU A 391 -5.34 -14.33 -8.00
N GLU A 392 -6.27 -15.28 -7.98
CA GLU A 392 -6.29 -16.43 -8.90
C GLU A 392 -6.36 -15.97 -10.36
N PHE A 393 -7.23 -15.01 -10.65
CA PHE A 393 -7.37 -14.44 -11.99
C PHE A 393 -6.07 -13.81 -12.49
N LEU A 394 -5.44 -12.95 -11.69
CA LEU A 394 -4.20 -12.28 -12.06
C LEU A 394 -3.08 -13.30 -12.32
N ARG A 395 -2.90 -14.28 -11.45
CA ARG A 395 -1.95 -15.38 -11.64
C ARG A 395 -2.14 -16.09 -12.99
N VAL A 396 -3.40 -16.36 -13.38
CA VAL A 396 -3.71 -17.05 -14.63
C VAL A 396 -3.48 -16.17 -15.85
N VAL A 397 -3.96 -14.92 -15.80
CA VAL A 397 -4.03 -14.04 -16.97
C VAL A 397 -2.69 -13.37 -17.28
N THR A 398 -1.97 -12.94 -16.25
CA THR A 398 -0.68 -12.27 -16.44
C THR A 398 0.49 -13.24 -16.55
N CYS A 399 0.33 -14.44 -16.02
CA CYS A 399 1.42 -15.40 -15.80
C CYS A 399 2.50 -14.88 -14.82
N ALA A 400 2.25 -13.80 -14.13
CA ALA A 400 3.12 -13.29 -13.09
C ALA A 400 2.86 -14.02 -11.75
N SER A 401 3.89 -14.07 -10.91
CA SER A 401 3.75 -14.46 -9.51
C SER A 401 3.02 -13.36 -8.77
N VAL A 402 1.85 -13.67 -8.19
CA VAL A 402 1.10 -12.72 -7.35
C VAL A 402 1.44 -13.00 -5.89
N VAL A 403 1.93 -12.00 -5.20
CA VAL A 403 2.42 -12.08 -3.82
C VAL A 403 1.63 -11.10 -2.96
N GLN A 404 1.19 -11.51 -1.79
CA GLN A 404 0.62 -10.61 -0.80
C GLN A 404 1.65 -10.34 0.30
N GLY A 405 1.86 -9.06 0.64
CA GLY A 405 2.70 -8.61 1.74
C GLY A 405 1.90 -7.87 2.80
N TYR A 406 2.36 -7.88 4.03
CA TYR A 406 1.62 -7.37 5.19
C TYR A 406 2.48 -6.49 6.10
N LEU A 407 2.00 -5.28 6.42
CA LEU A 407 2.30 -4.29 7.47
C LEU A 407 3.27 -3.12 7.19
N THR A 408 2.91 -1.94 7.85
CA THR A 408 3.63 -0.66 7.75
C THR A 408 4.63 -0.44 8.91
N GLU A 409 4.22 -0.63 10.18
CA GLU A 409 5.02 -0.41 11.39
C GLU A 409 6.15 -1.44 11.55
N THR A 410 6.15 -2.44 10.71
CA THR A 410 7.20 -3.44 10.60
C THR A 410 8.17 -3.14 9.44
N GLY A 411 8.28 -1.87 9.05
CA GLY A 411 9.19 -1.44 8.01
C GLY A 411 8.89 -1.92 6.60
N ALA A 412 7.85 -2.65 6.33
CA ALA A 412 7.08 -3.00 5.13
C ALA A 412 6.55 -4.45 5.09
N ALA A 413 7.37 -5.50 5.18
CA ALA A 413 6.90 -6.87 5.01
C ALA A 413 7.22 -7.75 6.23
N SER A 414 6.19 -8.14 6.97
CA SER A 414 6.30 -9.14 8.05
C SER A 414 5.96 -10.54 7.58
N PHE A 415 5.03 -10.64 6.64
CA PHE A 415 4.58 -11.89 6.04
C PHE A 415 4.56 -11.74 4.53
N VAL A 416 4.98 -12.77 3.82
CA VAL A 416 5.01 -12.76 2.35
C VAL A 416 4.56 -14.13 1.85
N ALA A 417 3.53 -14.15 1.00
CA ALA A 417 3.10 -15.37 0.34
C ALA A 417 4.22 -15.87 -0.58
N ILE A 418 4.53 -17.15 -0.51
CA ILE A 418 5.58 -17.73 -1.37
C ILE A 418 5.09 -17.71 -2.81
N PRO A 419 5.86 -17.08 -3.72
CA PRO A 419 5.49 -17.05 -5.13
C PRO A 419 5.24 -18.46 -5.68
N ASN A 420 4.23 -18.59 -6.54
CA ASN A 420 3.85 -19.87 -7.18
C ASN A 420 3.36 -21.00 -6.25
N ASP A 421 3.24 -20.76 -4.94
CA ASP A 421 2.55 -21.71 -4.04
C ASP A 421 1.05 -21.37 -3.97
N PHE A 422 0.24 -22.15 -4.70
CA PHE A 422 -1.21 -21.97 -4.76
C PHE A 422 -1.93 -22.35 -3.45
N SER A 423 -1.27 -23.08 -2.56
CA SER A 423 -1.85 -23.41 -1.24
C SER A 423 -1.95 -22.18 -0.31
N MET A 424 -1.28 -21.08 -0.68
CA MET A 424 -1.26 -19.83 0.07
C MET A 424 -2.21 -18.75 -0.47
N VAL A 425 -2.96 -19.05 -1.52
CA VAL A 425 -3.95 -18.10 -2.08
C VAL A 425 -4.93 -17.67 -0.99
N GLY A 426 -5.15 -16.35 -0.87
CA GLY A 426 -5.99 -15.75 0.16
C GLY A 426 -5.34 -15.65 1.55
N THR A 427 -4.03 -15.83 1.63
CA THR A 427 -3.22 -15.64 2.84
C THR A 427 -2.08 -14.65 2.58
N VAL A 428 -1.50 -14.12 3.65
CA VAL A 428 -0.30 -13.27 3.57
C VAL A 428 1.02 -14.08 3.62
N GLY A 429 0.93 -15.42 3.67
CA GLY A 429 2.09 -16.30 3.70
C GLY A 429 2.68 -16.52 5.09
N PRO A 430 3.84 -17.19 5.19
CA PRO A 430 4.60 -17.34 6.43
C PRO A 430 5.29 -16.02 6.81
N PRO A 431 5.77 -15.89 8.08
CA PRO A 431 6.66 -14.79 8.45
C PRO A 431 7.92 -14.82 7.58
N VAL A 432 8.44 -13.64 7.27
CA VAL A 432 9.71 -13.52 6.56
C VAL A 432 10.90 -13.90 7.46
N GLU A 433 12.09 -14.06 6.86
CA GLU A 433 13.26 -14.63 7.56
C GLU A 433 13.85 -13.73 8.64
N HIS A 434 13.41 -12.49 8.75
CA HIS A 434 13.98 -11.47 9.63
C HIS A 434 13.13 -11.17 10.88
N LEU A 435 12.05 -11.94 11.11
CA LEU A 435 11.23 -11.79 12.31
C LEU A 435 10.68 -13.11 12.86
N ASP A 436 10.31 -13.07 14.11
CA ASP A 436 9.50 -14.07 14.80
C ASP A 436 8.05 -13.57 14.89
N ALA A 437 7.09 -14.50 14.83
CA ALA A 437 5.68 -14.19 14.89
C ALA A 437 4.93 -15.15 15.81
N ARG A 438 3.93 -14.63 16.53
CA ARG A 438 2.99 -15.42 17.33
C ARG A 438 1.59 -14.83 17.25
N LEU A 439 0.59 -15.61 17.66
CA LEU A 439 -0.76 -15.12 17.91
C LEU A 439 -1.01 -15.03 19.40
N GLU A 440 -1.69 -13.98 19.85
CA GLU A 440 -2.18 -13.85 21.21
C GLU A 440 -3.70 -13.94 21.25
N SER A 441 -4.22 -14.66 22.24
CA SER A 441 -5.65 -14.89 22.40
C SER A 441 -6.41 -13.57 22.63
N VAL A 442 -7.60 -13.49 22.05
CA VAL A 442 -8.54 -12.36 22.22
C VAL A 442 -9.86 -12.93 22.77
N PRO A 443 -9.91 -13.25 24.08
CA PRO A 443 -11.02 -13.99 24.68
C PRO A 443 -12.37 -13.28 24.53
N GLU A 444 -12.39 -11.94 24.56
CA GLU A 444 -13.58 -11.14 24.39
C GLU A 444 -14.24 -11.30 23.01
N MET A 445 -13.48 -11.69 21.99
CA MET A 445 -13.95 -12.00 20.64
C MET A 445 -14.10 -13.51 20.38
N GLY A 446 -13.76 -14.37 21.36
CA GLY A 446 -13.78 -15.80 21.21
C GLY A 446 -12.64 -16.36 20.35
N TYR A 447 -11.55 -15.61 20.18
CA TYR A 447 -10.36 -16.06 19.48
C TYR A 447 -9.34 -16.64 20.46
N ASP A 448 -8.96 -17.88 20.20
CA ASP A 448 -8.03 -18.65 21.05
C ASP A 448 -6.82 -19.08 20.21
N ALA A 449 -5.66 -18.52 20.58
CA ALA A 449 -4.38 -18.84 19.96
C ALA A 449 -3.84 -20.24 20.26
N LEU A 450 -4.44 -20.93 21.27
CA LEU A 450 -4.07 -22.28 21.71
C LEU A 450 -5.01 -23.35 21.16
N SER A 451 -6.06 -22.97 20.43
CA SER A 451 -7.04 -23.89 19.87
C SER A 451 -6.46 -24.70 18.69
N SER A 452 -7.22 -25.72 18.24
CA SER A 452 -6.84 -26.54 17.07
C SER A 452 -6.80 -25.75 15.76
N ILE A 453 -7.49 -24.61 15.70
CA ILE A 453 -7.41 -23.60 14.63
C ILE A 453 -6.97 -22.30 15.34
N PRO A 454 -5.65 -22.07 15.48
CA PRO A 454 -5.14 -20.95 16.26
C PRO A 454 -5.56 -19.61 15.66
N ARG A 455 -6.23 -18.79 16.46
CA ARG A 455 -6.69 -17.44 16.11
C ARG A 455 -6.33 -16.47 17.21
N GLY A 456 -5.93 -15.27 16.82
CA GLY A 456 -5.59 -14.25 17.80
C GLY A 456 -5.02 -13.00 17.16
N GLU A 457 -4.63 -12.06 17.99
CA GLU A 457 -3.90 -10.88 17.58
C GLU A 457 -2.50 -11.26 17.06
N VAL A 458 -2.11 -10.64 15.95
CA VAL A 458 -0.82 -10.86 15.32
C VAL A 458 0.25 -10.05 16.07
N CYS A 459 1.22 -10.73 16.66
CA CYS A 459 2.36 -10.12 17.32
C CYS A 459 3.66 -10.53 16.63
N VAL A 460 4.56 -9.56 16.41
CA VAL A 460 5.82 -9.78 15.69
C VAL A 460 7.01 -9.18 16.44
N LYS A 461 8.19 -9.79 16.27
CA LYS A 461 9.44 -9.38 16.91
C LYS A 461 10.61 -9.52 15.94
N GLY A 462 11.41 -8.48 15.78
CA GLY A 462 12.59 -8.50 14.90
C GLY A 462 13.20 -7.12 14.68
N SER A 463 14.36 -7.08 14.03
CA SER A 463 15.07 -5.82 13.74
C SER A 463 14.41 -4.97 12.64
N VAL A 464 13.41 -5.53 11.99
CA VAL A 464 12.60 -4.87 10.96
C VAL A 464 11.62 -3.85 11.55
N LEU A 465 11.31 -3.95 12.84
CA LEU A 465 10.34 -3.10 13.51
C LEU A 465 10.79 -1.64 13.52
N PHE A 466 9.80 -0.75 13.55
CA PHE A 466 10.04 0.68 13.73
C PHE A 466 10.76 0.98 15.06
N SER A 467 11.42 2.12 15.14
CA SER A 467 12.14 2.55 16.35
C SER A 467 11.26 3.26 17.38
N GLY A 468 9.96 3.30 17.15
CA GLY A 468 8.96 3.97 17.99
C GLY A 468 8.28 5.14 17.28
N TYR A 469 7.34 5.77 17.97
CA TYR A 469 6.64 6.98 17.49
C TYR A 469 7.41 8.23 17.91
N TYR A 470 7.74 9.08 16.93
CA TYR A 470 8.52 10.29 17.14
C TYR A 470 7.89 11.21 18.20
N LYS A 471 8.66 11.56 19.24
CA LYS A 471 8.22 12.35 20.41
C LYS A 471 6.96 11.81 21.12
N ARG A 472 6.63 10.53 20.95
CA ARG A 472 5.47 9.87 21.55
C ARG A 472 5.86 8.54 22.17
N GLU A 473 6.73 8.60 23.19
CA GLU A 473 7.16 7.41 23.95
C GLU A 473 5.98 6.69 24.63
N ASP A 474 4.97 7.46 25.08
CA ASP A 474 3.71 6.94 25.61
C ASP A 474 3.06 5.94 24.64
N LEU A 475 2.87 6.33 23.39
CA LEU A 475 2.26 5.47 22.35
C LEU A 475 3.19 4.32 21.97
N THR A 476 4.50 4.52 22.03
CA THR A 476 5.47 3.45 21.72
C THR A 476 5.40 2.32 22.73
N GLN A 477 5.34 2.66 24.03
CA GLN A 477 5.23 1.68 25.12
C GLN A 477 3.89 0.92 25.10
N GLU A 478 2.85 1.51 24.57
CA GLU A 478 1.54 0.87 24.43
C GLU A 478 1.58 -0.31 23.44
N VAL A 479 2.33 -0.21 22.35
CA VAL A 479 2.36 -1.21 21.28
C VAL A 479 3.61 -2.10 21.30
N MET A 480 4.67 -1.68 22.00
CA MET A 480 5.92 -2.43 22.15
C MET A 480 6.01 -3.03 23.55
N ILE A 481 5.57 -4.27 23.71
CA ILE A 481 5.53 -4.98 24.99
C ILE A 481 6.56 -6.12 24.97
N ASP A 482 7.53 -6.10 25.87
CA ASP A 482 8.60 -7.12 26.00
C ASP A 482 9.37 -7.38 24.67
N GLY A 483 9.49 -6.33 23.84
CA GLY A 483 10.14 -6.40 22.52
C GLY A 483 9.27 -7.01 21.43
N TRP A 484 8.01 -7.27 21.69
CA TRP A 484 6.99 -7.64 20.71
C TRP A 484 6.21 -6.41 20.27
N PHE A 485 6.05 -6.25 18.99
CA PHE A 485 5.11 -5.30 18.43
C PHE A 485 3.73 -5.97 18.33
N HIS A 486 2.79 -5.40 19.07
CA HIS A 486 1.38 -5.73 18.99
C HIS A 486 0.77 -4.84 17.90
N THR A 487 0.07 -5.44 16.96
CA THR A 487 -0.49 -4.70 15.81
C THR A 487 -1.62 -3.73 16.24
N ASP A 488 -1.75 -3.52 17.53
CA ASP A 488 -2.78 -2.73 18.19
C ASP A 488 -2.47 -1.22 18.22
N ASP A 489 -3.43 -0.37 17.86
CA ASP A 489 -3.47 1.06 18.18
C ASP A 489 -4.23 1.22 19.52
N TYR A 490 -3.54 1.00 20.63
CA TYR A 490 -4.13 1.12 21.97
C TYR A 490 -4.67 2.54 22.22
N MET A 491 -5.89 2.62 22.74
CA MET A 491 -6.49 3.83 23.27
C MET A 491 -6.74 3.65 24.77
N PRO A 492 -6.04 4.39 25.65
CA PRO A 492 -6.39 4.40 27.06
C PRO A 492 -7.80 4.96 27.23
N ASN A 493 -8.72 4.18 27.78
CA ASN A 493 -10.14 4.46 28.02
C ASN A 493 -11.16 4.01 26.96
N THR A 494 -10.79 3.26 25.93
CA THR A 494 -11.76 2.53 25.11
C THR A 494 -11.58 1.04 25.29
N MET A 495 -12.68 0.33 25.52
CA MET A 495 -12.75 -1.12 25.74
C MET A 495 -12.43 -1.94 24.46
N TYR A 496 -11.76 -1.36 23.47
CA TYR A 496 -11.54 -1.93 22.15
C TYR A 496 -10.09 -1.77 21.72
N ASN A 497 -9.34 -2.86 21.75
CA ASN A 497 -8.03 -3.00 21.15
C ASN A 497 -8.17 -3.06 19.61
N THR A 498 -7.28 -2.44 18.85
CA THR A 498 -7.45 -2.20 17.42
C THR A 498 -6.63 -3.11 16.50
N GLY A 499 -5.91 -4.12 17.07
CA GLY A 499 -4.98 -5.01 16.39
C GLY A 499 -5.54 -5.84 15.24
N ASP A 500 -4.65 -6.30 14.39
CA ASP A 500 -5.03 -7.21 13.31
C ASP A 500 -5.16 -8.65 13.85
N VAL A 501 -6.28 -9.30 13.55
CA VAL A 501 -6.54 -10.68 13.95
C VAL A 501 -6.19 -11.62 12.81
N GLY A 502 -5.38 -12.64 13.13
CA GLY A 502 -4.94 -13.66 12.18
C GLY A 502 -5.35 -15.07 12.57
N GLU A 503 -5.27 -15.97 11.60
CA GLU A 503 -5.48 -17.40 11.73
C GLU A 503 -4.33 -18.16 11.08
N TRP A 504 -3.62 -19.02 11.84
CA TRP A 504 -2.63 -19.91 11.26
C TRP A 504 -3.29 -21.00 10.42
N GLN A 505 -2.81 -21.15 9.20
CA GLN A 505 -3.24 -22.21 8.31
C GLN A 505 -2.38 -23.47 8.46
N PRO A 506 -2.89 -24.67 8.13
CA PRO A 506 -2.15 -25.92 8.24
C PRO A 506 -0.82 -25.98 7.48
N ASN A 507 -0.69 -25.20 6.40
CA ASN A 507 0.54 -25.09 5.61
C ASN A 507 1.59 -24.13 6.22
N GLY A 508 1.24 -23.42 7.31
CA GLY A 508 2.12 -22.46 7.98
C GLY A 508 2.02 -21.04 7.44
N SER A 509 1.04 -20.74 6.59
CA SER A 509 0.74 -19.37 6.20
C SER A 509 -0.21 -18.70 7.20
N LEU A 510 -0.16 -17.37 7.29
CA LEU A 510 -1.08 -16.55 8.07
C LEU A 510 -2.20 -16.03 7.18
N LYS A 511 -3.43 -16.20 7.62
CA LYS A 511 -4.61 -15.57 7.03
C LYS A 511 -5.06 -14.43 7.93
N ILE A 512 -5.13 -13.20 7.40
CA ILE A 512 -5.73 -12.08 8.13
C ILE A 512 -7.25 -12.22 8.09
N ILE A 513 -7.87 -12.17 9.26
CA ILE A 513 -9.32 -12.25 9.44
C ILE A 513 -9.95 -10.88 9.26
N ASP A 514 -9.54 -9.91 10.08
CA ASP A 514 -9.90 -8.49 10.02
C ASP A 514 -9.13 -7.71 11.11
N ARG A 515 -9.36 -6.41 11.18
CA ARG A 515 -8.92 -5.61 12.32
C ARG A 515 -9.92 -5.68 13.46
N LYS A 516 -9.46 -5.76 14.70
CA LYS A 516 -10.33 -5.74 15.89
C LYS A 516 -11.34 -4.59 15.84
N LYS A 517 -10.91 -3.38 15.50
CA LYS A 517 -11.78 -2.19 15.38
C LYS A 517 -12.82 -2.24 14.28
N ASN A 518 -12.62 -3.08 13.28
CA ASN A 518 -13.57 -3.27 12.18
C ASN A 518 -14.49 -4.47 12.44
N ILE A 519 -14.13 -5.30 13.41
CA ILE A 519 -14.98 -6.40 13.86
C ILE A 519 -15.96 -5.84 14.87
N PHE A 520 -17.23 -5.95 14.61
CA PHE A 520 -18.27 -5.54 15.56
C PHE A 520 -19.17 -6.70 15.93
N LYS A 521 -19.79 -6.57 17.09
CA LYS A 521 -20.73 -7.54 17.63
C LYS A 521 -22.16 -7.11 17.29
N LEU A 522 -22.92 -7.97 16.66
CA LEU A 522 -24.35 -7.77 16.44
C LEU A 522 -25.14 -8.03 17.72
N SER A 523 -26.39 -7.58 17.76
CA SER A 523 -27.27 -7.67 18.95
C SER A 523 -27.47 -9.11 19.44
N GLN A 524 -27.40 -10.10 18.56
CA GLN A 524 -27.49 -11.53 18.89
C GLN A 524 -26.17 -12.15 19.36
N GLY A 525 -25.09 -11.36 19.47
CA GLY A 525 -23.81 -11.82 19.98
C GLY A 525 -22.80 -12.29 18.94
N GLU A 526 -23.16 -12.30 17.65
CA GLU A 526 -22.28 -12.69 16.56
C GLU A 526 -21.28 -11.59 16.19
N TYR A 527 -20.03 -11.96 15.98
CA TYR A 527 -18.98 -11.06 15.51
C TYR A 527 -18.85 -11.07 13.99
N VAL A 528 -18.76 -9.91 13.39
CA VAL A 528 -18.72 -9.71 11.94
C VAL A 528 -17.43 -8.99 11.52
N ALA A 529 -16.67 -9.66 10.66
CA ALA A 529 -15.45 -9.15 10.03
C ALA A 529 -15.81 -8.44 8.71
N VAL A 530 -16.03 -7.12 8.75
CA VAL A 530 -16.61 -6.39 7.61
C VAL A 530 -15.69 -6.24 6.42
N GLU A 531 -14.37 -6.14 6.59
CA GLU A 531 -13.44 -6.03 5.46
C GLU A 531 -13.44 -7.32 4.62
N ASN A 532 -13.53 -8.47 5.29
CA ASN A 532 -13.67 -9.75 4.59
C ASN A 532 -14.98 -9.83 3.79
N LEU A 533 -16.09 -9.36 4.36
CA LEU A 533 -17.37 -9.31 3.66
C LEU A 533 -17.34 -8.33 2.48
N GLU A 534 -16.75 -7.16 2.66
CA GLU A 534 -16.58 -6.18 1.58
C GLU A 534 -15.77 -6.75 0.41
N ASN A 535 -14.75 -7.58 0.68
CA ASN A 535 -13.99 -8.29 -0.35
C ASN A 535 -14.84 -9.37 -1.05
N VAL A 536 -15.73 -10.05 -0.33
CA VAL A 536 -16.62 -11.05 -0.92
C VAL A 536 -17.66 -10.41 -1.83
N TYR A 537 -18.30 -9.32 -1.38
CA TYR A 537 -19.33 -8.62 -2.13
C TYR A 537 -18.77 -7.75 -3.26
N GLY A 538 -17.58 -7.18 -3.05
CA GLY A 538 -16.93 -6.27 -4.00
C GLY A 538 -16.46 -6.91 -5.31
N VAL A 539 -16.53 -8.25 -5.46
CA VAL A 539 -16.21 -8.93 -6.73
C VAL A 539 -17.34 -8.85 -7.75
N LEU A 540 -18.53 -8.41 -7.33
CA LEU A 540 -19.68 -8.26 -8.22
C LEU A 540 -19.41 -7.15 -9.25
N GLN A 541 -19.72 -7.43 -10.51
CA GLN A 541 -19.56 -6.45 -11.61
C GLN A 541 -20.45 -5.22 -11.48
N GLU A 542 -21.52 -5.33 -10.71
CA GLU A 542 -22.49 -4.29 -10.38
C GLU A 542 -21.92 -3.23 -9.43
N ILE A 543 -20.79 -3.51 -8.78
CA ILE A 543 -20.28 -2.74 -7.65
C ILE A 543 -18.90 -2.18 -7.99
N ASP A 544 -18.72 -0.87 -7.91
CA ASP A 544 -17.41 -0.21 -7.95
C ASP A 544 -16.80 -0.07 -6.55
N SER A 545 -17.62 0.14 -5.52
CA SER A 545 -17.20 0.17 -4.12
C SER A 545 -18.38 -0.14 -3.20
N ILE A 546 -18.08 -0.78 -2.06
CA ILE A 546 -19.07 -1.10 -1.02
C ILE A 546 -18.51 -0.78 0.36
N TRP A 547 -19.34 -0.19 1.23
CA TRP A 547 -19.08 -0.02 2.65
C TRP A 547 -20.19 -0.68 3.44
N ILE A 548 -19.81 -1.69 4.24
CA ILE A 548 -20.74 -2.46 5.07
C ILE A 548 -20.74 -1.91 6.49
N TYR A 549 -21.93 -1.77 7.05
CA TYR A 549 -22.13 -1.30 8.40
C TYR A 549 -23.05 -2.21 9.22
N GLY A 550 -22.70 -2.34 10.50
CA GLY A 550 -23.49 -2.99 11.52
C GLY A 550 -23.11 -2.46 12.91
N ASN A 551 -23.92 -2.72 13.91
CA ASN A 551 -23.65 -2.33 15.29
C ASN A 551 -24.31 -3.27 16.29
N SER A 552 -24.01 -3.12 17.58
CA SER A 552 -24.50 -3.99 18.66
C SER A 552 -25.99 -3.83 19.00
N PHE A 553 -26.69 -2.88 18.40
CA PHE A 553 -28.12 -2.68 18.60
C PHE A 553 -28.97 -3.32 17.51
N GLU A 554 -28.31 -3.78 16.42
CA GLU A 554 -28.98 -4.32 15.25
C GLU A 554 -28.56 -5.77 14.98
N SER A 555 -29.46 -6.57 14.41
CA SER A 555 -29.24 -8.00 14.17
C SER A 555 -28.84 -8.35 12.75
N PHE A 556 -28.68 -7.35 11.87
CA PHE A 556 -28.34 -7.51 10.47
C PHE A 556 -27.47 -6.38 9.95
N LEU A 557 -26.93 -6.56 8.75
CA LEU A 557 -26.04 -5.64 8.07
C LEU A 557 -26.77 -4.78 7.05
N VAL A 558 -26.30 -3.55 6.90
CA VAL A 558 -26.69 -2.62 5.82
C VAL A 558 -25.44 -2.17 5.06
N ALA A 559 -25.60 -1.67 3.84
CA ALA A 559 -24.47 -1.22 3.03
C ALA A 559 -24.77 0.06 2.26
N VAL A 560 -23.71 0.86 2.07
CA VAL A 560 -23.66 1.93 1.08
C VAL A 560 -22.79 1.45 -0.08
N ILE A 561 -23.30 1.60 -1.30
CA ILE A 561 -22.69 1.04 -2.52
C ILE A 561 -22.55 2.13 -3.57
N ASN A 562 -21.37 2.25 -4.13
CA ASN A 562 -21.17 2.95 -5.39
C ASN A 562 -21.38 1.94 -6.52
N PRO A 563 -22.48 2.02 -7.27
CA PRO A 563 -22.75 1.05 -8.33
C PRO A 563 -21.86 1.30 -9.55
N ASN A 564 -21.56 0.25 -10.30
CA ASN A 564 -20.92 0.40 -11.60
C ASN A 564 -21.92 1.01 -12.59
N GLN A 565 -21.66 2.24 -13.00
CA GLN A 565 -22.55 3.03 -13.85
C GLN A 565 -22.96 2.27 -15.10
N GLN A 566 -22.02 1.73 -15.86
CA GLN A 566 -22.30 1.06 -17.14
C GLN A 566 -23.15 -0.19 -16.98
N VAL A 567 -22.92 -0.95 -15.90
CA VAL A 567 -23.68 -2.17 -15.64
C VAL A 567 -25.10 -1.84 -15.18
N LEU A 568 -25.25 -0.82 -14.32
CA LEU A 568 -26.54 -0.41 -13.81
C LEU A 568 -27.39 0.24 -14.92
N GLU A 569 -26.81 1.09 -15.76
CA GLU A 569 -27.48 1.70 -16.93
C GLU A 569 -27.92 0.63 -17.92
N HIS A 570 -27.07 -0.34 -18.25
CA HIS A 570 -27.42 -1.44 -19.14
C HIS A 570 -28.56 -2.32 -18.58
N TRP A 571 -28.53 -2.62 -17.28
CA TRP A 571 -29.63 -3.33 -16.61
C TRP A 571 -30.93 -2.51 -16.68
N ALA A 572 -30.86 -1.21 -16.43
CA ALA A 572 -32.03 -0.32 -16.49
C ALA A 572 -32.66 -0.28 -17.88
N GLU A 573 -31.86 -0.17 -18.93
CA GLU A 573 -32.32 -0.23 -20.33
C GLU A 573 -33.06 -1.54 -20.63
N GLN A 574 -32.50 -2.69 -20.21
CA GLN A 574 -33.12 -4.00 -20.40
C GLN A 574 -34.45 -4.16 -19.65
N ASN A 575 -34.64 -3.41 -18.57
CA ASN A 575 -35.84 -3.43 -17.74
C ASN A 575 -36.82 -2.28 -17.98
N GLY A 576 -36.59 -1.49 -19.05
CA GLY A 576 -37.46 -0.38 -19.44
C GLY A 576 -37.45 0.78 -18.45
N ILE A 577 -36.32 0.97 -17.73
CA ILE A 577 -36.10 2.07 -16.79
C ILE A 577 -35.14 3.07 -17.46
N SER A 578 -35.53 4.33 -17.57
CA SER A 578 -34.71 5.42 -18.08
C SER A 578 -34.39 6.39 -16.96
N GLY A 579 -33.21 7.03 -17.01
CA GLY A 579 -32.79 8.03 -16.05
C GLY A 579 -31.27 8.18 -15.98
N SER A 580 -30.81 9.26 -15.36
CA SER A 580 -29.42 9.46 -15.00
C SER A 580 -28.98 8.48 -13.91
N LEU A 581 -27.69 8.30 -13.72
CA LEU A 581 -27.16 7.45 -12.64
C LEU A 581 -27.75 7.84 -11.26
N SER A 582 -27.90 9.13 -11.00
CA SER A 582 -28.50 9.62 -9.75
C SER A 582 -29.95 9.17 -9.60
N GLU A 583 -30.74 9.24 -10.65
CA GLU A 583 -32.14 8.78 -10.64
C GLU A 583 -32.24 7.25 -10.52
N LEU A 584 -31.33 6.52 -11.17
CA LEU A 584 -31.25 5.06 -11.04
C LEU A 584 -30.85 4.64 -9.61
N CYS A 585 -29.96 5.36 -8.95
CA CYS A 585 -29.59 5.09 -7.56
C CYS A 585 -30.75 5.29 -6.58
N GLU A 586 -31.71 6.16 -6.89
CA GLU A 586 -32.92 6.34 -6.08
C GLU A 586 -34.04 5.35 -6.42
N ASN A 587 -33.95 4.66 -7.55
CA ASN A 587 -34.98 3.75 -8.03
C ASN A 587 -35.05 2.48 -7.17
N SER A 588 -36.23 2.14 -6.64
CA SER A 588 -36.44 0.95 -5.77
C SER A 588 -36.08 -0.37 -6.47
N ARG A 589 -36.44 -0.51 -7.75
CA ARG A 589 -36.13 -1.71 -8.55
C ARG A 589 -34.64 -1.88 -8.75
N ALA A 590 -33.87 -0.79 -8.89
CA ALA A 590 -32.42 -0.86 -8.98
C ALA A 590 -31.80 -1.28 -7.64
N LYS A 591 -32.31 -0.75 -6.52
CA LYS A 591 -31.89 -1.19 -5.16
C LYS A 591 -32.19 -2.66 -4.92
N GLU A 592 -33.37 -3.14 -5.31
CA GLU A 592 -33.77 -4.55 -5.25
C GLU A 592 -32.88 -5.45 -6.12
N TYR A 593 -32.56 -5.00 -7.34
CA TYR A 593 -31.65 -5.73 -8.23
C TYR A 593 -30.28 -5.93 -7.57
N ILE A 594 -29.64 -4.86 -7.10
CA ILE A 594 -28.35 -4.94 -6.43
C ILE A 594 -28.43 -5.85 -5.19
N LEU A 595 -29.48 -5.72 -4.37
CA LEU A 595 -29.67 -6.55 -3.19
C LEU A 595 -29.84 -8.03 -3.54
N SER A 596 -30.48 -8.34 -4.67
CA SER A 596 -30.62 -9.71 -5.17
C SER A 596 -29.27 -10.31 -5.59
N GLU A 597 -28.39 -9.55 -6.26
CA GLU A 597 -27.08 -10.03 -6.65
C GLU A 597 -26.15 -10.21 -5.42
N LEU A 598 -26.23 -9.31 -4.43
CA LEU A 598 -25.56 -9.51 -3.13
C LEU A 598 -26.02 -10.80 -2.44
N THR A 599 -27.33 -11.05 -2.41
CA THR A 599 -27.89 -12.28 -1.82
C THR A 599 -27.43 -13.54 -2.54
N LYS A 600 -27.31 -13.48 -3.85
CA LYS A 600 -26.86 -14.58 -4.69
C LYS A 600 -25.40 -14.96 -4.42
N ILE A 601 -24.48 -13.96 -4.41
CA ILE A 601 -23.07 -14.23 -4.10
C ILE A 601 -22.89 -14.67 -2.65
N ALA A 602 -23.66 -14.13 -1.69
CA ALA A 602 -23.62 -14.56 -0.29
C ALA A 602 -23.94 -16.06 -0.16
N LYS A 603 -24.95 -16.55 -0.88
CA LYS A 603 -25.30 -17.98 -0.94
C LYS A 603 -24.21 -18.80 -1.62
N GLU A 604 -23.67 -18.34 -2.74
CA GLU A 604 -22.59 -19.01 -3.47
C GLU A 604 -21.35 -19.18 -2.60
N LYS A 605 -20.97 -18.13 -1.87
CA LYS A 605 -19.81 -18.12 -0.95
C LYS A 605 -20.13 -18.73 0.42
N LYS A 606 -21.34 -19.26 0.62
CA LYS A 606 -21.80 -19.93 1.86
C LYS A 606 -21.65 -19.04 3.11
N LEU A 607 -21.93 -17.75 2.97
CA LEU A 607 -21.94 -16.83 4.10
C LEU A 607 -23.01 -17.24 5.10
N LYS A 608 -22.80 -16.91 6.38
CA LYS A 608 -23.78 -17.16 7.44
C LYS A 608 -24.93 -16.17 7.34
N GLY A 609 -26.10 -16.50 7.86
CA GLY A 609 -27.31 -15.69 7.71
C GLY A 609 -27.19 -14.26 8.23
N TYR A 610 -26.40 -14.05 9.28
CA TYR A 610 -26.13 -12.73 9.85
C TYR A 610 -25.10 -11.89 9.05
N GLU A 611 -24.39 -12.50 8.13
CA GLU A 611 -23.45 -11.86 7.21
C GLU A 611 -24.13 -11.35 5.93
N PHE A 612 -25.45 -11.62 5.78
CA PHE A 612 -26.23 -11.13 4.64
C PHE A 612 -26.60 -9.65 4.82
N ILE A 613 -26.41 -8.86 3.77
CA ILE A 613 -26.87 -7.48 3.71
C ILE A 613 -28.38 -7.46 3.51
N ARG A 614 -29.11 -6.71 4.32
CA ARG A 614 -30.57 -6.62 4.30
C ARG A 614 -31.11 -5.38 3.60
N ALA A 615 -30.36 -4.30 3.61
CA ALA A 615 -30.74 -3.08 2.92
C ALA A 615 -29.51 -2.37 2.34
N VAL A 616 -29.71 -1.67 1.23
CA VAL A 616 -28.66 -0.94 0.53
C VAL A 616 -29.08 0.49 0.22
N HIS A 617 -28.11 1.39 0.31
CA HIS A 617 -28.18 2.70 -0.30
C HIS A 617 -27.22 2.75 -1.49
N LEU A 618 -27.68 3.22 -2.65
CA LEU A 618 -26.82 3.41 -3.82
C LEU A 618 -26.43 4.88 -3.89
N ASP A 619 -25.11 5.16 -3.86
CA ASP A 619 -24.57 6.50 -4.01
C ASP A 619 -23.94 6.63 -5.41
N PRO A 620 -24.42 7.56 -6.28
CA PRO A 620 -23.83 7.78 -7.59
C PRO A 620 -22.42 8.38 -7.54
N LEU A 621 -22.04 9.01 -6.42
CA LEU A 621 -20.72 9.59 -6.23
C LEU A 621 -19.77 8.54 -5.63
N PRO A 622 -18.57 8.33 -6.20
CA PRO A 622 -17.60 7.38 -5.66
C PRO A 622 -17.08 7.82 -4.31
N PHE A 623 -16.74 6.90 -3.42
CA PHE A 623 -15.96 7.25 -2.23
C PHE A 623 -14.62 7.83 -2.68
N ASP A 624 -14.32 9.07 -2.30
CA ASP A 624 -13.15 9.84 -2.75
C ASP A 624 -12.42 10.53 -1.59
N MET A 625 -11.28 11.12 -1.91
CA MET A 625 -10.45 11.86 -0.96
C MET A 625 -10.97 13.29 -0.73
N GLU A 626 -11.68 13.87 -1.70
CA GLU A 626 -12.21 15.23 -1.60
C GLU A 626 -13.28 15.32 -0.51
N ARG A 627 -14.09 14.26 -0.35
CA ARG A 627 -15.07 14.09 0.73
C ARG A 627 -14.47 13.46 2.00
N ASP A 628 -13.17 13.25 2.03
CA ASP A 628 -12.46 12.61 3.14
C ASP A 628 -12.96 11.19 3.49
N LEU A 629 -13.50 10.44 2.52
CA LEU A 629 -14.09 9.12 2.74
C LEU A 629 -13.09 7.96 2.58
N ILE A 630 -11.98 8.20 1.86
CA ILE A 630 -10.91 7.22 1.67
C ILE A 630 -9.53 7.87 1.82
N THR A 631 -8.52 7.03 2.09
CA THR A 631 -7.11 7.44 2.07
C THR A 631 -6.56 7.41 0.64
N PRO A 632 -5.40 7.99 0.33
CA PRO A 632 -4.73 7.86 -0.98
C PRO A 632 -4.33 6.44 -1.34
N THR A 633 -4.19 5.55 -0.36
CA THR A 633 -4.06 4.11 -0.56
C THR A 633 -5.42 3.43 -0.71
N TYR A 634 -6.49 4.22 -0.92
CA TYR A 634 -7.87 3.79 -1.11
C TYR A 634 -8.47 3.00 0.08
N LYS A 635 -7.90 3.12 1.28
CA LYS A 635 -8.50 2.57 2.50
C LYS A 635 -9.70 3.41 2.92
N LYS A 636 -10.80 2.77 3.29
CA LYS A 636 -12.02 3.43 3.77
C LYS A 636 -11.80 4.07 5.14
N LYS A 637 -12.13 5.33 5.29
CA LYS A 637 -12.13 6.04 6.57
C LYS A 637 -13.48 5.81 7.25
N ARG A 638 -13.64 4.68 7.96
CA ARG A 638 -14.92 4.22 8.52
C ARG A 638 -15.62 5.24 9.43
N PRO A 639 -14.91 5.99 10.32
CA PRO A 639 -15.54 7.03 11.11
C PRO A 639 -16.12 8.17 10.25
N GLN A 640 -15.41 8.59 9.22
CA GLN A 640 -15.85 9.64 8.29
C GLN A 640 -17.02 9.15 7.43
N LEU A 641 -16.96 7.90 6.94
CA LEU A 641 -18.08 7.28 6.25
C LEU A 641 -19.33 7.23 7.14
N LEU A 642 -19.18 6.80 8.39
CA LEU A 642 -20.30 6.80 9.33
C LEU A 642 -20.85 8.21 9.57
N LYS A 643 -19.99 9.19 9.83
CA LYS A 643 -20.41 10.59 10.00
C LYS A 643 -21.13 11.13 8.76
N HIS A 644 -20.64 10.80 7.57
CA HIS A 644 -21.23 11.25 6.29
C HIS A 644 -22.58 10.60 6.01
N TYR A 645 -22.73 9.30 6.26
CA TYR A 645 -23.93 8.51 5.94
C TYR A 645 -24.80 8.19 7.15
N GLN A 646 -24.61 8.80 8.34
CA GLN A 646 -25.35 8.47 9.55
C GLN A 646 -26.88 8.47 9.33
N GLY A 647 -27.41 9.54 8.74
CA GLY A 647 -28.84 9.64 8.47
C GLY A 647 -29.35 8.58 7.49
N THR A 648 -28.54 8.21 6.52
CA THR A 648 -28.82 7.14 5.55
C THR A 648 -28.84 5.77 6.23
N ILE A 649 -27.85 5.49 7.07
CA ILE A 649 -27.79 4.24 7.86
C ILE A 649 -29.01 4.10 8.76
N ASP A 650 -29.37 5.16 9.48
CA ASP A 650 -30.57 5.16 10.36
C ASP A 650 -31.85 4.90 9.55
N ALA A 651 -31.96 5.45 8.35
CA ALA A 651 -33.10 5.20 7.45
C ALA A 651 -33.12 3.75 6.95
N LEU A 652 -31.98 3.17 6.56
CA LEU A 652 -31.88 1.77 6.12
C LEU A 652 -32.34 0.80 7.21
N TYR A 653 -31.91 1.00 8.45
CA TYR A 653 -32.36 0.17 9.57
C TYR A 653 -33.85 0.30 9.87
N LYS A 654 -34.43 1.50 9.71
CA LYS A 654 -35.87 1.71 9.87
C LYS A 654 -36.70 1.03 8.78
N MET A 655 -36.18 1.02 7.53
CA MET A 655 -36.89 0.41 6.40
C MET A 655 -36.80 -1.12 6.42
N ALA A 656 -35.74 -1.69 6.95
CA ALA A 656 -35.50 -3.13 6.93
C ALA A 656 -36.07 -3.87 8.15
N LYS A 657 -36.54 -3.16 9.17
CA LYS A 657 -37.33 -3.66 10.32
C LYS A 657 -38.79 -3.85 9.93
#